data_04a29817f39c9992832a24a8ecb881ad
#
_entry.id   04a29817f39c9992832a24a8ecb881ad
#
_cell.length_a   1.000
_cell.length_b   1.000
_cell.length_c   1.000
_cell.angle_alpha   90.00
_cell.angle_beta   90.00
_cell.angle_gamma   90.00
#
_symmetry.space_group_name_H-M   'P 1'
#
loop_
_entity.id
_entity.type
_entity.pdbx_description
1 polymer ?
#
loop_
_entity_poly.entity_id
_entity_poly.type
_entity_poly.pdbx_seq_one_letter_code
_entity_poly.pdbx_strand_id
1 'polypeptide(L)'
;GIKIKKGKLRGYESCGMLCSGVELGLTEDLYPGAGYNGLLVLPEDAELGADVKELTGLDDWIFDISLTANRPDCQSILGIAREVSAMLEKPLKMPATDYTETDVEKEGFSVRVEAPELCPRYSAHYVYDVKIGESPAWMKRRLALVGMSAISNVVDITNYVLKEIGQPMHAFDCSYLEGNEICVRRAKENEKIVTLDEQEYTMNENNLVICDGVKPVALAGVMGGLNSEIRDTTEAVMFESAKFARDNVRKTARALGKATDASARYEKGVDEYSTVLGMKRALHLMEELGCGKVSRTHFDVNTGNSIDPTPMTVSVSKVNGVLGIEVPEAEILRIMKNLNFAPEINGDELTIQVPAYREDMLPEGENDVERYPDVAEEVIRMYGYDHVTDTFLSAAQVTMGGYNEEQKGELALKNTLCTMGIYEGMHYSFFSPADLDLLKLPADAKERNAIEIINPINQDLSLMRTTLAASMLNAISRNEKQGTLEGRLFEVASIYIPESLPLTSYPDERKVLCVGTFGNNESFFTMKGIANTIAESMDIEFTYEPVQKSFLHPYQAVKVLCEGTEIGYFGKAAYDIQNELSMRTSSYIMELDLKELSRWYGKKRTFQPISKFQEEKRDLAFVMDKNISCGDVENCIREANKYVKEIRLFDVYEGGQIPEGKKSMAFTVTFAPKEEAFDFEKVQKFVEKICKKLQNEFNIELRG
;
A
#
# COMPACT_ATOMS: atom_id res chain seq x y z
N GLY A 1 -7.89 -4.14 -30.22
CA GLY A 1 -7.39 -3.89 -31.58
C GLY A 1 -8.40 -3.11 -32.42
N ILE A 2 -7.94 -2.41 -33.44
CA ILE A 2 -8.79 -1.66 -34.38
C ILE A 2 -9.30 -2.60 -35.47
N LYS A 3 -10.60 -2.72 -35.65
CA LYS A 3 -11.17 -3.50 -36.73
C LYS A 3 -11.28 -2.66 -38.00
N ILE A 4 -10.49 -3.00 -39.03
CA ILE A 4 -10.56 -2.36 -40.34
C ILE A 4 -11.82 -2.85 -41.06
N LYS A 5 -12.64 -1.93 -41.56
CA LYS A 5 -13.86 -2.23 -42.30
C LYS A 5 -13.71 -1.77 -43.76
N LYS A 6 -14.37 -2.49 -44.67
CA LYS A 6 -14.49 -2.06 -46.07
C LYS A 6 -15.03 -0.63 -46.15
N GLY A 7 -14.31 0.26 -46.84
CA GLY A 7 -14.65 1.67 -46.98
C GLY A 7 -14.26 2.24 -48.34
N LYS A 8 -14.40 3.55 -48.51
CA LYS A 8 -13.87 4.26 -49.69
C LYS A 8 -12.81 5.27 -49.24
N LEU A 9 -11.65 5.19 -49.82
CA LEU A 9 -10.56 6.16 -49.63
C LEU A 9 -10.32 6.92 -50.93
N ARG A 10 -10.51 8.25 -50.92
CA ARG A 10 -10.39 9.12 -52.12
C ARG A 10 -11.16 8.63 -53.35
N GLY A 11 -12.37 8.04 -53.14
CA GLY A 11 -13.24 7.51 -54.19
C GLY A 11 -12.99 6.08 -54.60
N TYR A 12 -11.94 5.41 -54.17
CA TYR A 12 -11.61 4.03 -54.44
C TYR A 12 -12.04 3.12 -53.28
N GLU A 13 -12.51 1.92 -53.58
CA GLU A 13 -12.77 0.92 -52.55
C GLU A 13 -11.47 0.52 -51.83
N SER A 14 -11.53 0.53 -50.51
CA SER A 14 -10.47 0.05 -49.62
C SER A 14 -11.04 -1.11 -48.80
N CYS A 15 -10.43 -2.29 -48.90
CA CYS A 15 -10.85 -3.48 -48.18
C CYS A 15 -9.91 -3.83 -47.03
N GLY A 16 -8.81 -3.10 -46.86
CA GLY A 16 -7.77 -3.36 -45.84
C GLY A 16 -6.86 -2.20 -45.64
N MET A 17 -5.86 -2.37 -44.81
CA MET A 17 -4.78 -1.43 -44.55
C MET A 17 -3.46 -2.21 -44.54
N LEU A 18 -2.47 -1.69 -45.21
CA LEU A 18 -1.09 -2.18 -45.08
C LEU A 18 -0.51 -1.62 -43.77
N CYS A 19 0.09 -2.48 -42.97
CA CYS A 19 0.57 -2.12 -41.63
C CYS A 19 2.10 -2.14 -41.54
N SER A 20 2.62 -1.26 -40.72
CA SER A 20 4.00 -1.34 -40.22
C SER A 20 4.12 -2.37 -39.10
N GLY A 21 5.34 -2.80 -38.74
CA GLY A 21 5.58 -3.67 -37.61
C GLY A 21 5.06 -3.05 -36.30
N VAL A 22 5.29 -1.75 -36.10
CA VAL A 22 4.84 -1.00 -34.92
C VAL A 22 3.31 -0.98 -34.77
N GLU A 23 2.57 -0.81 -35.89
CA GLU A 23 1.09 -0.89 -35.88
C GLU A 23 0.56 -2.28 -35.51
N LEU A 24 1.35 -3.33 -35.75
CA LEU A 24 1.06 -4.70 -35.34
C LEU A 24 1.55 -5.02 -33.91
N GLY A 25 2.21 -4.09 -33.22
CA GLY A 25 2.76 -4.30 -31.90
C GLY A 25 4.07 -5.08 -31.88
N LEU A 26 4.79 -5.10 -33.01
CA LEU A 26 6.09 -5.75 -33.14
C LEU A 26 7.24 -4.76 -32.92
N THR A 27 8.34 -5.25 -32.37
CA THR A 27 9.63 -4.55 -32.31
C THR A 27 10.64 -5.29 -33.20
N GLU A 28 11.80 -4.66 -33.45
CA GLU A 28 12.88 -5.29 -34.24
C GLU A 28 13.35 -6.61 -33.61
N ASP A 29 13.38 -6.67 -32.25
CA ASP A 29 13.81 -7.88 -31.54
C ASP A 29 12.76 -9.00 -31.59
N LEU A 30 11.48 -8.66 -31.75
CA LEU A 30 10.40 -9.65 -31.90
C LEU A 30 10.35 -10.21 -33.32
N TYR A 31 10.55 -9.35 -34.31
CA TYR A 31 10.52 -9.75 -35.71
C TYR A 31 11.42 -8.84 -36.57
N PRO A 32 12.42 -9.41 -37.32
CA PRO A 32 13.34 -8.62 -38.13
C PRO A 32 12.62 -7.73 -39.14
N GLY A 33 13.01 -6.46 -39.21
CA GLY A 33 12.40 -5.46 -40.08
C GLY A 33 11.16 -4.78 -39.51
N ALA A 34 10.70 -5.18 -38.33
CA ALA A 34 9.53 -4.57 -37.69
C ALA A 34 9.78 -3.16 -37.12
N GLY A 35 11.05 -2.86 -36.79
CA GLY A 35 11.46 -1.53 -36.31
C GLY A 35 11.54 -0.46 -37.40
N TYR A 36 11.44 -0.82 -38.66
CA TYR A 36 11.50 0.11 -39.79
C TYR A 36 10.21 0.95 -39.88
N ASN A 37 10.38 2.25 -40.05
CA ASN A 37 9.27 3.19 -40.26
C ASN A 37 8.67 3.06 -41.67
N GLY A 38 7.99 1.96 -41.93
CA GLY A 38 7.39 1.64 -43.22
C GLY A 38 6.52 0.42 -43.13
N LEU A 39 6.13 -0.11 -44.27
CA LEU A 39 5.34 -1.34 -44.33
C LEU A 39 6.19 -2.53 -43.87
N LEU A 40 5.61 -3.39 -43.06
CA LEU A 40 6.21 -4.65 -42.70
C LEU A 40 6.32 -5.55 -43.96
N VAL A 41 7.50 -5.95 -44.32
CA VAL A 41 7.75 -6.86 -45.42
C VAL A 41 7.91 -8.28 -44.87
N LEU A 42 7.04 -9.16 -45.29
CA LEU A 42 7.07 -10.57 -44.91
C LEU A 42 8.01 -11.34 -45.85
N PRO A 43 8.46 -12.54 -45.49
CA PRO A 43 9.27 -13.41 -46.36
C PRO A 43 8.55 -13.70 -47.69
N GLU A 44 9.33 -13.88 -48.77
CA GLU A 44 8.79 -14.15 -50.13
C GLU A 44 7.98 -15.45 -50.21
N ASP A 45 8.26 -16.39 -49.32
CA ASP A 45 7.57 -17.69 -49.23
C ASP A 45 6.34 -17.67 -48.30
N ALA A 46 6.00 -16.50 -47.73
CA ALA A 46 4.83 -16.38 -46.91
C ALA A 46 3.55 -16.67 -47.68
N GLU A 47 2.71 -17.54 -47.15
CA GLU A 47 1.46 -17.94 -47.78
C GLU A 47 0.46 -16.75 -47.81
N LEU A 48 -0.04 -16.44 -49.01
CA LEU A 48 -1.02 -15.37 -49.18
C LEU A 48 -2.36 -15.71 -48.48
N GLY A 49 -2.74 -14.90 -47.53
CA GLY A 49 -3.95 -15.10 -46.72
C GLY A 49 -3.70 -15.78 -45.35
N ALA A 50 -2.46 -16.16 -45.06
CA ALA A 50 -2.12 -16.64 -43.72
C ALA A 50 -2.29 -15.54 -42.66
N ASP A 51 -2.55 -15.96 -41.43
CA ASP A 51 -2.65 -15.02 -40.28
C ASP A 51 -1.23 -14.50 -39.95
N VAL A 52 -1.06 -13.18 -39.97
CA VAL A 52 0.23 -12.52 -39.66
C VAL A 52 0.67 -12.84 -38.22
N LYS A 53 -0.22 -13.13 -37.32
CA LYS A 53 0.14 -13.53 -35.94
C LYS A 53 0.98 -14.80 -35.92
N GLU A 54 0.60 -15.81 -36.70
CA GLU A 54 1.36 -17.07 -36.83
C GLU A 54 2.71 -16.82 -37.47
N LEU A 55 2.76 -16.03 -38.57
CA LEU A 55 3.99 -15.72 -39.29
C LEU A 55 4.98 -14.92 -38.44
N THR A 56 4.49 -14.03 -37.60
CA THR A 56 5.30 -13.16 -36.73
C THR A 56 5.47 -13.71 -35.33
N GLY A 57 4.70 -14.78 -34.99
CA GLY A 57 4.72 -15.42 -33.68
C GLY A 57 4.06 -14.58 -32.59
N LEU A 58 3.08 -13.76 -32.93
CA LEU A 58 2.23 -13.04 -31.96
C LEU A 58 1.11 -13.91 -31.37
N ASP A 59 1.03 -15.17 -31.73
CA ASP A 59 0.08 -16.17 -31.21
C ASP A 59 0.59 -16.88 -29.94
N ASP A 60 1.63 -16.35 -29.34
CA ASP A 60 2.24 -16.88 -28.12
C ASP A 60 1.52 -16.39 -26.85
N TRP A 61 1.77 -17.04 -25.71
CA TRP A 61 1.23 -16.70 -24.43
C TRP A 61 2.34 -16.24 -23.49
N ILE A 62 2.16 -15.07 -22.89
CA ILE A 62 3.04 -14.54 -21.86
C ILE A 62 2.33 -14.67 -20.52
N PHE A 63 2.94 -15.40 -19.58
CA PHE A 63 2.47 -15.54 -18.22
C PHE A 63 3.21 -14.54 -17.32
N ASP A 64 2.48 -13.68 -16.65
CA ASP A 64 3.01 -12.86 -15.57
C ASP A 64 2.77 -13.61 -14.25
N ILE A 65 3.86 -14.07 -13.63
CA ILE A 65 3.82 -14.97 -12.48
C ILE A 65 4.32 -14.23 -11.24
N SER A 66 3.43 -14.07 -10.26
CA SER A 66 3.81 -13.58 -8.93
C SER A 66 4.42 -14.70 -8.10
N LEU A 67 5.64 -14.49 -7.64
CA LEU A 67 6.39 -15.45 -6.85
C LEU A 67 6.43 -15.04 -5.38
N THR A 68 6.23 -16.01 -4.49
CA THR A 68 6.42 -15.82 -3.04
C THR A 68 7.90 -15.62 -2.71
N ALA A 69 8.19 -14.94 -1.60
CA ALA A 69 9.56 -14.58 -1.23
C ALA A 69 10.43 -15.80 -0.89
N ASN A 70 9.83 -16.92 -0.50
CA ASN A 70 10.51 -18.17 -0.17
C ASN A 70 10.96 -18.99 -1.39
N ARG A 71 10.46 -18.68 -2.62
CA ARG A 71 10.76 -19.44 -3.83
C ARG A 71 11.62 -18.65 -4.84
N PRO A 72 12.87 -18.26 -4.46
CA PRO A 72 13.78 -17.56 -5.38
C PRO A 72 14.20 -18.43 -6.58
N ASP A 73 14.23 -19.75 -6.46
CA ASP A 73 14.49 -20.71 -7.53
C ASP A 73 13.53 -20.57 -8.72
N CYS A 74 12.28 -20.15 -8.45
CA CYS A 74 11.26 -19.91 -9.46
C CYS A 74 11.41 -18.59 -10.24
N GLN A 75 12.42 -17.75 -9.95
CA GLN A 75 12.69 -16.53 -10.72
C GLN A 75 13.39 -16.81 -12.07
N SER A 76 13.13 -17.96 -12.64
CA SER A 76 13.72 -18.43 -13.90
C SER A 76 12.75 -19.32 -14.67
N ILE A 77 12.97 -19.40 -15.99
CA ILE A 77 12.22 -20.34 -16.84
C ILE A 77 12.42 -21.78 -16.36
N LEU A 78 13.66 -22.14 -15.99
CA LEU A 78 13.97 -23.48 -15.49
C LEU A 78 13.27 -23.79 -14.17
N GLY A 79 13.24 -22.84 -13.25
CA GLY A 79 12.54 -23.01 -11.97
C GLY A 79 11.04 -23.25 -12.15
N ILE A 80 10.39 -22.43 -12.98
CA ILE A 80 8.97 -22.64 -13.33
C ILE A 80 8.77 -23.95 -14.08
N ALA A 81 9.68 -24.32 -14.97
CA ALA A 81 9.60 -25.59 -15.69
C ALA A 81 9.68 -26.81 -14.76
N ARG A 82 10.48 -26.75 -13.67
CA ARG A 82 10.50 -27.78 -12.61
C ARG A 82 9.11 -27.95 -11.95
N GLU A 83 8.50 -26.84 -11.59
CA GLU A 83 7.18 -26.84 -10.97
C GLU A 83 6.09 -27.40 -11.91
N VAL A 84 6.08 -26.93 -13.16
CA VAL A 84 5.15 -27.42 -14.19
C VAL A 84 5.38 -28.91 -14.49
N SER A 85 6.65 -29.33 -14.53
CA SER A 85 7.02 -30.74 -14.71
C SER A 85 6.46 -31.62 -13.58
N ALA A 86 6.61 -31.18 -12.33
CA ALA A 86 6.09 -31.87 -11.16
C ALA A 86 4.56 -31.95 -11.15
N MET A 87 3.90 -30.82 -11.46
CA MET A 87 2.44 -30.72 -11.47
C MET A 87 1.79 -31.56 -12.59
N LEU A 88 2.37 -31.52 -13.79
CA LEU A 88 1.83 -32.25 -14.95
C LEU A 88 2.39 -33.67 -15.08
N GLU A 89 3.28 -34.09 -14.20
CA GLU A 89 3.97 -35.40 -14.26
C GLU A 89 4.66 -35.64 -15.60
N LYS A 90 5.26 -34.60 -16.16
CA LYS A 90 5.96 -34.65 -17.43
C LYS A 90 7.46 -34.52 -17.24
N PRO A 91 8.28 -35.24 -17.99
CA PRO A 91 9.72 -35.15 -17.84
C PRO A 91 10.24 -33.75 -18.19
N LEU A 92 11.06 -33.19 -17.32
CA LEU A 92 11.77 -31.95 -17.52
C LEU A 92 12.91 -32.17 -18.56
N LYS A 93 13.03 -31.27 -19.53
CA LYS A 93 14.17 -31.20 -20.42
C LYS A 93 15.15 -30.15 -19.91
N MET A 94 16.29 -30.57 -19.40
CA MET A 94 17.33 -29.64 -18.97
C MET A 94 17.96 -28.94 -20.17
N PRO A 95 18.37 -27.66 -20.04
CA PRO A 95 19.15 -26.99 -21.06
C PRO A 95 20.50 -27.70 -21.28
N ALA A 96 20.99 -27.70 -22.51
CA ALA A 96 22.30 -28.25 -22.81
C ALA A 96 23.41 -27.42 -22.19
N THR A 97 24.43 -28.06 -21.62
CA THR A 97 25.52 -27.42 -20.86
C THR A 97 26.90 -28.02 -21.20
N ASP A 98 26.97 -28.90 -22.16
CA ASP A 98 28.21 -29.52 -22.68
C ASP A 98 28.94 -28.48 -23.55
N TYR A 99 30.23 -28.40 -23.40
CA TYR A 99 31.12 -27.55 -24.19
C TYR A 99 32.51 -28.19 -24.26
N THR A 100 33.31 -27.74 -25.24
CA THR A 100 34.65 -28.27 -25.48
C THR A 100 35.69 -27.24 -25.04
N GLU A 101 36.54 -27.63 -24.08
CA GLU A 101 37.71 -26.84 -23.71
C GLU A 101 38.88 -27.03 -24.70
N THR A 102 39.51 -25.94 -25.04
CA THR A 102 40.76 -25.95 -25.81
C THR A 102 41.97 -26.02 -24.89
N ASP A 103 43.14 -26.38 -25.44
CA ASP A 103 44.39 -26.42 -24.67
C ASP A 103 45.02 -25.05 -24.39
N VAL A 104 44.32 -23.95 -24.73
CA VAL A 104 44.80 -22.59 -24.50
C VAL A 104 44.63 -22.20 -23.04
N GLU A 105 45.68 -21.64 -22.45
CA GLU A 105 45.68 -21.08 -21.09
C GLU A 105 45.96 -19.59 -21.11
N LYS A 106 45.28 -18.84 -20.19
CA LYS A 106 45.65 -17.45 -19.87
C LYS A 106 46.61 -17.46 -18.70
N GLU A 107 47.91 -17.38 -19.02
CA GLU A 107 48.95 -17.40 -18.00
C GLU A 107 48.90 -16.13 -17.10
N GLY A 108 49.24 -16.29 -15.82
CA GLY A 108 49.43 -15.21 -14.87
C GLY A 108 48.12 -14.49 -14.45
N PHE A 109 46.95 -15.05 -14.76
CA PHE A 109 45.68 -14.52 -14.27
C PHE A 109 45.34 -15.17 -12.93
N SER A 110 44.71 -14.38 -12.02
CA SER A 110 44.28 -14.88 -10.71
C SER A 110 42.90 -14.34 -10.32
N VAL A 111 42.19 -15.12 -9.50
CA VAL A 111 40.90 -14.73 -8.89
C VAL A 111 41.00 -14.93 -7.40
N ARG A 112 40.64 -13.91 -6.60
CA ARG A 112 40.58 -14.02 -5.17
C ARG A 112 39.35 -13.32 -4.60
N VAL A 113 38.85 -13.85 -3.48
CA VAL A 113 37.72 -13.30 -2.72
C VAL A 113 38.23 -12.92 -1.37
N GLU A 114 38.23 -11.63 -1.05
CA GLU A 114 38.66 -11.09 0.27
C GLU A 114 37.51 -11.00 1.26
N ALA A 115 36.25 -11.04 0.79
CA ALA A 115 35.07 -10.98 1.62
C ALA A 115 34.17 -12.23 1.38
N PRO A 116 34.61 -13.44 1.83
CA PRO A 116 33.88 -14.69 1.55
C PRO A 116 32.50 -14.71 2.20
N GLU A 117 32.27 -14.00 3.28
CA GLU A 117 30.97 -13.85 3.92
C GLU A 117 29.94 -13.07 3.08
N LEU A 118 30.42 -12.25 2.12
CA LEU A 118 29.57 -11.51 1.19
C LEU A 118 29.57 -12.11 -0.22
N CYS A 119 30.57 -12.92 -0.55
CA CYS A 119 30.67 -13.64 -1.81
C CYS A 119 31.12 -15.09 -1.54
N PRO A 120 30.19 -15.98 -1.14
CA PRO A 120 30.52 -17.35 -0.78
C PRO A 120 30.96 -18.20 -1.99
N ARG A 121 30.57 -17.83 -3.22
CA ARG A 121 31.07 -18.48 -4.42
C ARG A 121 31.31 -17.47 -5.53
N TYR A 122 32.46 -17.59 -6.19
CA TYR A 122 32.82 -16.81 -7.36
C TYR A 122 33.48 -17.72 -8.40
N SER A 123 32.83 -17.90 -9.54
CA SER A 123 33.35 -18.64 -10.67
C SER A 123 33.70 -17.69 -11.81
N ALA A 124 34.85 -17.88 -12.43
CA ALA A 124 35.27 -17.15 -13.62
C ALA A 124 35.82 -18.09 -14.69
N HIS A 125 35.54 -17.84 -15.97
CA HIS A 125 36.00 -18.65 -17.07
C HIS A 125 36.46 -17.79 -18.25
N TYR A 126 37.65 -18.05 -18.74
CA TYR A 126 38.25 -17.31 -19.84
C TYR A 126 37.79 -17.86 -21.20
N VAL A 127 37.34 -16.97 -22.07
CA VAL A 127 36.95 -17.25 -23.46
C VAL A 127 37.73 -16.31 -24.38
N TYR A 128 38.33 -16.83 -25.43
CA TYR A 128 39.16 -16.07 -26.37
C TYR A 128 38.68 -16.25 -27.83
N ASP A 129 39.33 -15.55 -28.77
CA ASP A 129 38.88 -15.49 -30.18
C ASP A 129 37.40 -15.10 -30.29
N VAL A 130 37.01 -14.15 -29.43
CA VAL A 130 35.64 -13.68 -29.35
C VAL A 130 35.31 -12.80 -30.53
N LYS A 131 34.13 -13.00 -31.11
CA LYS A 131 33.59 -12.21 -32.22
C LYS A 131 32.27 -11.61 -31.81
N ILE A 132 32.30 -10.32 -31.53
CA ILE A 132 31.10 -9.59 -31.20
C ILE A 132 30.23 -9.39 -32.43
N GLY A 133 28.94 -9.59 -32.29
CA GLY A 133 27.97 -9.46 -33.35
C GLY A 133 26.54 -9.53 -32.83
N GLU A 134 25.60 -9.52 -33.75
CA GLU A 134 24.19 -9.65 -33.38
C GLU A 134 23.86 -11.09 -32.91
N SER A 135 22.99 -11.18 -31.93
CA SER A 135 22.42 -12.44 -31.49
C SER A 135 21.47 -13.03 -32.56
N PRO A 136 21.35 -14.37 -32.63
CA PRO A 136 20.40 -14.99 -33.54
C PRO A 136 18.95 -14.61 -33.23
N ALA A 137 18.10 -14.59 -34.25
CA ALA A 137 16.71 -14.14 -34.16
C ALA A 137 15.91 -14.85 -33.04
N TRP A 138 16.16 -16.16 -32.84
CA TRP A 138 15.47 -16.91 -31.77
C TRP A 138 15.81 -16.42 -30.36
N MET A 139 17.07 -15.99 -30.11
CA MET A 139 17.54 -15.49 -28.83
C MET A 139 16.98 -14.08 -28.58
N LYS A 140 17.08 -13.16 -29.56
CA LYS A 140 16.52 -11.83 -29.54
C LYS A 140 15.02 -11.89 -29.19
N ARG A 141 14.26 -12.71 -29.91
CA ARG A 141 12.84 -12.90 -29.68
C ARG A 141 12.53 -13.38 -28.27
N ARG A 142 13.22 -14.39 -27.76
CA ARG A 142 13.00 -14.92 -26.40
C ARG A 142 13.30 -13.88 -25.34
N LEU A 143 14.36 -13.10 -25.50
CA LEU A 143 14.66 -11.97 -24.60
C LEU A 143 13.58 -10.90 -24.66
N ALA A 144 13.13 -10.50 -25.84
CA ALA A 144 12.08 -9.52 -26.01
C ALA A 144 10.75 -9.95 -25.37
N LEU A 145 10.37 -11.23 -25.48
CA LEU A 145 9.17 -11.79 -24.85
C LEU A 145 9.21 -11.74 -23.31
N VAL A 146 10.39 -11.73 -22.71
CA VAL A 146 10.57 -11.57 -21.25
C VAL A 146 10.98 -10.16 -20.83
N GLY A 147 10.82 -9.18 -21.74
CA GLY A 147 11.00 -7.75 -21.48
C GLY A 147 12.45 -7.27 -21.49
N MET A 148 13.37 -7.97 -22.20
CA MET A 148 14.76 -7.55 -22.36
C MET A 148 15.07 -7.27 -23.83
N SER A 149 15.73 -6.13 -24.10
CA SER A 149 16.22 -5.81 -25.43
C SER A 149 17.55 -6.49 -25.69
N ALA A 150 17.77 -6.98 -26.92
CA ALA A 150 19.02 -7.52 -27.33
C ALA A 150 20.08 -6.41 -27.51
N ILE A 151 21.35 -6.72 -27.19
CA ILE A 151 22.50 -5.81 -27.28
C ILE A 151 23.57 -6.36 -28.19
N SER A 152 24.21 -7.48 -27.80
CA SER A 152 25.21 -8.20 -28.57
C SER A 152 25.24 -9.66 -28.13
N ASN A 153 25.75 -10.55 -28.96
CA ASN A 153 25.74 -11.98 -28.69
C ASN A 153 26.31 -12.36 -27.31
N VAL A 154 27.41 -11.78 -26.87
CA VAL A 154 28.03 -12.08 -25.57
C VAL A 154 27.16 -11.55 -24.41
N VAL A 155 26.69 -10.33 -24.52
CA VAL A 155 25.80 -9.72 -23.47
C VAL A 155 24.49 -10.46 -23.44
N ASP A 156 23.92 -10.80 -24.58
CA ASP A 156 22.64 -11.50 -24.67
C ASP A 156 22.73 -12.94 -24.14
N ILE A 157 23.87 -13.59 -24.25
CA ILE A 157 24.12 -14.88 -23.59
C ILE A 157 24.01 -14.73 -22.09
N THR A 158 24.61 -13.70 -21.47
CA THR A 158 24.50 -13.47 -20.02
C THR A 158 23.05 -13.17 -19.60
N ASN A 159 22.34 -12.35 -20.36
CA ASN A 159 20.93 -12.03 -20.16
C ASN A 159 20.01 -13.25 -20.36
N TYR A 160 20.33 -14.09 -21.34
CA TYR A 160 19.58 -15.31 -21.60
C TYR A 160 19.72 -16.30 -20.44
N VAL A 161 20.95 -16.53 -19.96
CA VAL A 161 21.20 -17.38 -18.77
C VAL A 161 20.49 -16.82 -17.53
N LEU A 162 20.50 -15.50 -17.33
CA LEU A 162 19.76 -14.84 -16.26
C LEU A 162 18.27 -15.20 -16.30
N LYS A 163 17.64 -15.19 -17.46
CA LYS A 163 16.20 -15.50 -17.58
C LYS A 163 15.94 -17.01 -17.61
N GLU A 164 16.79 -17.80 -18.27
CA GLU A 164 16.62 -19.25 -18.40
C GLU A 164 16.87 -19.98 -17.08
N ILE A 165 17.95 -19.65 -16.36
CA ILE A 165 18.43 -20.35 -15.16
C ILE A 165 18.19 -19.58 -13.88
N GLY A 166 18.10 -18.23 -13.95
CA GLY A 166 17.99 -17.37 -12.77
C GLY A 166 19.33 -16.89 -12.22
N GLN A 167 20.45 -17.27 -12.86
CA GLN A 167 21.78 -16.87 -12.47
C GLN A 167 22.19 -15.58 -13.17
N PRO A 168 22.36 -14.45 -12.43
CA PRO A 168 22.96 -13.27 -13.03
C PRO A 168 24.43 -13.53 -13.37
N MET A 169 24.84 -13.15 -14.58
CA MET A 169 26.19 -13.29 -15.06
C MET A 169 26.71 -11.94 -15.54
N HIS A 170 28.04 -11.81 -15.56
CA HIS A 170 28.73 -10.70 -16.20
C HIS A 170 29.86 -11.19 -17.12
N ALA A 171 30.21 -10.38 -18.09
CA ALA A 171 31.35 -10.63 -18.97
C ALA A 171 32.24 -9.38 -18.97
N PHE A 172 33.47 -9.55 -18.53
CA PHE A 172 34.49 -8.50 -18.56
C PHE A 172 35.33 -8.60 -19.83
N ASP A 173 35.55 -7.49 -20.52
CA ASP A 173 36.55 -7.41 -21.55
C ASP A 173 37.95 -7.52 -20.94
N CYS A 174 38.69 -8.60 -21.27
CA CYS A 174 39.98 -8.88 -20.70
C CYS A 174 41.05 -7.83 -21.02
N SER A 175 40.86 -7.04 -22.07
CA SER A 175 41.81 -5.99 -22.46
C SER A 175 41.80 -4.79 -21.51
N TYR A 176 40.72 -4.63 -20.73
CA TYR A 176 40.54 -3.56 -19.76
C TYR A 176 40.76 -3.98 -18.29
N LEU A 177 41.07 -5.28 -18.05
CA LEU A 177 41.41 -5.78 -16.72
C LEU A 177 42.90 -5.55 -16.45
N GLU A 178 43.23 -4.57 -15.64
CA GLU A 178 44.59 -4.27 -15.26
C GLU A 178 45.10 -5.24 -14.18
N GLY A 179 46.41 -5.60 -14.28
CA GLY A 179 47.06 -6.50 -13.32
C GLY A 179 46.75 -7.99 -13.48
N ASN A 180 45.99 -8.42 -14.52
CA ASN A 180 45.57 -9.81 -14.73
C ASN A 180 44.96 -10.46 -13.47
N GLU A 181 44.09 -9.74 -12.79
CA GLU A 181 43.47 -10.19 -11.55
C GLU A 181 41.99 -9.80 -11.52
N ILE A 182 41.18 -10.63 -10.88
CA ILE A 182 39.88 -10.26 -10.33
C ILE A 182 39.93 -10.43 -8.83
N CYS A 183 39.56 -9.37 -8.10
CA CYS A 183 39.49 -9.36 -6.66
C CYS A 183 38.10 -8.90 -6.18
N VAL A 184 37.36 -9.78 -5.50
CA VAL A 184 36.09 -9.47 -4.89
C VAL A 184 36.34 -9.01 -3.45
N ARG A 185 36.09 -7.74 -3.16
CA ARG A 185 36.39 -7.13 -1.87
C ARG A 185 35.34 -6.08 -1.46
N ARG A 186 35.39 -5.66 -0.22
CA ARG A 186 34.66 -4.46 0.20
C ARG A 186 35.25 -3.21 -0.47
N ALA A 187 34.40 -2.27 -0.83
CA ALA A 187 34.86 -0.97 -1.32
C ALA A 187 35.63 -0.21 -0.23
N LYS A 188 36.51 0.69 -0.65
CA LYS A 188 37.16 1.63 0.26
C LYS A 188 36.23 2.82 0.48
N GLU A 189 36.41 3.51 1.60
CA GLU A 189 35.65 4.74 1.90
C GLU A 189 35.86 5.79 0.80
N ASN A 190 34.76 6.34 0.27
CA ASN A 190 34.72 7.29 -0.84
C ASN A 190 35.32 6.76 -2.18
N GLU A 191 35.41 5.45 -2.35
CA GLU A 191 35.80 4.84 -3.62
C GLU A 191 34.68 5.07 -4.68
N LYS A 192 35.10 5.36 -5.90
CA LYS A 192 34.16 5.71 -6.97
C LYS A 192 34.19 4.70 -8.11
N ILE A 193 33.04 4.51 -8.73
CA ILE A 193 32.88 3.74 -9.96
C ILE A 193 31.88 4.44 -10.88
N VAL A 194 32.13 4.42 -12.19
CA VAL A 194 31.13 4.75 -13.22
C VAL A 194 30.59 3.44 -13.75
N THR A 195 29.29 3.24 -13.67
CA THR A 195 28.63 2.01 -14.10
C THR A 195 28.08 2.11 -15.54
N LEU A 196 27.58 0.98 -16.08
CA LEU A 196 27.08 0.86 -17.47
C LEU A 196 25.95 1.85 -17.82
N ASP A 197 25.29 2.45 -16.84
CA ASP A 197 24.30 3.52 -17.02
C ASP A 197 24.90 4.92 -17.04
N GLU A 198 26.23 5.03 -17.17
CA GLU A 198 27.01 6.27 -17.21
C GLU A 198 26.88 7.14 -15.92
N GLN A 199 26.41 6.55 -14.80
CA GLN A 199 26.33 7.24 -13.52
C GLN A 199 27.55 6.97 -12.65
N GLU A 200 28.06 8.01 -11.98
CA GLU A 200 29.12 7.88 -10.97
C GLU A 200 28.52 7.60 -9.60
N TYR A 201 28.94 6.51 -8.98
CA TYR A 201 28.57 6.15 -7.60
C TYR A 201 29.75 6.26 -6.67
N THR A 202 29.51 6.86 -5.48
CA THR A 202 30.47 6.91 -4.38
C THR A 202 30.09 5.83 -3.38
N MET A 203 31.05 4.96 -3.06
CA MET A 203 30.88 3.77 -2.24
C MET A 203 31.53 3.92 -0.89
N ASN A 204 31.20 3.02 0.01
CA ASN A 204 31.79 2.88 1.34
C ASN A 204 32.04 1.39 1.68
N GLU A 205 32.59 1.11 2.84
CA GLU A 205 32.98 -0.25 3.29
C GLU A 205 31.81 -1.26 3.38
N ASN A 206 30.55 -0.80 3.31
CA ASN A 206 29.38 -1.69 3.27
C ASN A 206 29.07 -2.21 1.86
N ASN A 207 29.64 -1.63 0.83
CA ASN A 207 29.43 -2.05 -0.55
C ASN A 207 30.46 -3.11 -0.96
N LEU A 208 30.01 -4.15 -1.65
CA LEU A 208 30.88 -5.16 -2.26
C LEU A 208 31.17 -4.76 -3.70
N VAL A 209 32.42 -4.82 -4.07
CA VAL A 209 32.92 -4.51 -5.42
C VAL A 209 33.75 -5.64 -6.00
N ILE A 210 33.69 -5.75 -7.30
CA ILE A 210 34.61 -6.58 -8.09
C ILE A 210 35.64 -5.63 -8.66
N CYS A 211 36.91 -5.91 -8.40
CA CYS A 211 38.02 -5.09 -8.82
C CYS A 211 38.93 -5.90 -9.78
N ASP A 212 39.60 -5.20 -10.66
CA ASP A 212 40.86 -5.73 -11.25
C ASP A 212 42.04 -5.51 -10.29
N GLY A 213 43.28 -5.61 -10.73
CA GLY A 213 44.46 -5.38 -9.88
C GLY A 213 44.64 -3.94 -9.41
N VAL A 214 43.85 -2.96 -9.90
CA VAL A 214 44.04 -1.54 -9.69
C VAL A 214 42.77 -0.83 -9.20
N LYS A 215 41.60 -1.10 -9.84
CA LYS A 215 40.37 -0.33 -9.71
C LYS A 215 39.10 -1.20 -9.64
N PRO A 216 37.99 -0.68 -9.14
CA PRO A 216 36.70 -1.37 -9.22
C PRO A 216 36.21 -1.41 -10.68
N VAL A 217 35.71 -2.59 -11.07
CA VAL A 217 35.17 -2.87 -12.42
C VAL A 217 33.70 -3.29 -12.39
N ALA A 218 33.12 -3.57 -11.21
CA ALA A 218 31.69 -3.77 -11.06
C ALA A 218 31.24 -3.52 -9.59
N LEU A 219 29.97 -3.12 -9.46
CA LEU A 219 29.21 -3.21 -8.20
C LEU A 219 28.67 -4.64 -8.10
N ALA A 220 29.18 -5.43 -7.18
CA ALA A 220 28.84 -6.85 -7.06
C ALA A 220 27.34 -7.10 -6.95
N GLY A 221 26.78 -7.87 -7.86
CA GLY A 221 25.35 -8.22 -7.91
C GLY A 221 24.40 -7.09 -8.28
N VAL A 222 24.90 -5.88 -8.57
CA VAL A 222 24.07 -4.73 -8.94
C VAL A 222 24.28 -4.33 -10.39
N MET A 223 25.49 -3.91 -10.77
CA MET A 223 25.76 -3.43 -12.13
C MET A 223 27.25 -3.46 -12.47
N GLY A 224 27.58 -3.81 -13.72
CA GLY A 224 28.93 -3.74 -14.26
C GLY A 224 29.44 -2.30 -14.39
N GLY A 225 30.77 -2.15 -14.38
CA GLY A 225 31.45 -0.89 -14.62
C GLY A 225 31.56 -0.58 -16.11
N LEU A 226 31.43 0.68 -16.49
CA LEU A 226 31.65 1.17 -17.86
C LEU A 226 33.08 0.94 -18.33
N ASN A 227 34.04 0.85 -17.40
CA ASN A 227 35.45 0.68 -17.67
C ASN A 227 35.91 -0.74 -18.04
N SER A 228 34.99 -1.68 -18.06
CA SER A 228 35.25 -3.10 -18.42
C SER A 228 34.15 -3.71 -19.29
N GLU A 229 33.32 -2.86 -19.91
CA GLU A 229 32.21 -3.26 -20.78
C GLU A 229 32.67 -3.98 -22.04
N ILE A 230 31.81 -4.85 -22.57
CA ILE A 230 31.98 -5.50 -23.87
C ILE A 230 31.75 -4.49 -24.99
N ARG A 231 32.67 -4.42 -25.94
CA ARG A 231 32.67 -3.54 -27.11
C ARG A 231 32.82 -4.34 -28.41
N ASP A 232 32.52 -3.70 -29.51
CA ASP A 232 32.68 -4.35 -30.86
C ASP A 232 34.10 -4.85 -31.13
N THR A 233 35.11 -4.32 -30.43
CA THR A 233 36.52 -4.66 -30.53
C THR A 233 36.97 -5.71 -29.50
N THR A 234 36.07 -6.23 -28.67
CA THR A 234 36.42 -7.24 -27.67
C THR A 234 36.83 -8.57 -28.32
N GLU A 235 38.04 -9.03 -28.05
CA GLU A 235 38.58 -10.28 -28.57
C GLU A 235 38.65 -11.41 -27.53
N ALA A 236 38.58 -11.07 -26.24
CA ALA A 236 38.59 -12.04 -25.16
C ALA A 236 37.79 -11.55 -23.96
N VAL A 237 37.06 -12.46 -23.35
CA VAL A 237 36.20 -12.15 -22.18
C VAL A 237 36.51 -13.06 -20.99
N MET A 238 36.33 -12.52 -19.79
CA MET A 238 36.26 -13.30 -18.57
C MET A 238 34.79 -13.31 -18.13
N PHE A 239 34.13 -14.46 -18.26
CA PHE A 239 32.78 -14.62 -17.70
C PHE A 239 32.86 -14.73 -16.20
N GLU A 240 31.86 -14.12 -15.55
CA GLU A 240 31.57 -14.19 -14.11
C GLU A 240 30.26 -14.90 -13.89
N SER A 241 30.25 -15.81 -12.92
CA SER A 241 29.04 -16.38 -12.34
C SER A 241 29.27 -16.51 -10.84
N ALA A 242 28.51 -15.78 -10.02
CA ALA A 242 28.79 -15.68 -8.59
C ALA A 242 27.54 -15.78 -7.75
N LYS A 243 27.72 -16.09 -6.46
CA LYS A 243 26.72 -15.92 -5.41
C LYS A 243 27.15 -14.75 -4.52
N PHE A 244 26.25 -13.80 -4.29
CA PHE A 244 26.46 -12.67 -3.39
C PHE A 244 25.44 -12.70 -2.25
N ALA A 245 25.84 -12.20 -1.08
CA ALA A 245 24.98 -12.14 0.09
C ALA A 245 23.75 -11.23 -0.15
N ARG A 246 22.55 -11.80 0.03
CA ARG A 246 21.24 -11.18 -0.23
C ARG A 246 21.12 -9.79 0.41
N ASP A 247 21.43 -9.70 1.70
CA ASP A 247 21.30 -8.47 2.47
C ASP A 247 22.28 -7.38 2.01
N ASN A 248 23.49 -7.75 1.58
CA ASN A 248 24.46 -6.78 1.09
C ASN A 248 24.01 -6.18 -0.24
N VAL A 249 23.60 -7.02 -1.21
CA VAL A 249 23.11 -6.54 -2.52
C VAL A 249 21.86 -5.66 -2.32
N ARG A 250 20.91 -6.08 -1.48
CA ARG A 250 19.71 -5.30 -1.17
C ARG A 250 20.03 -3.93 -0.55
N LYS A 251 20.94 -3.88 0.43
CA LYS A 251 21.34 -2.62 1.07
C LYS A 251 22.06 -1.71 0.07
N THR A 252 22.98 -2.28 -0.74
CA THR A 252 23.70 -1.53 -1.78
C THR A 252 22.76 -0.97 -2.84
N ALA A 253 21.89 -1.80 -3.41
CA ALA A 253 20.92 -1.38 -4.43
C ALA A 253 19.99 -0.26 -3.94
N ARG A 254 19.50 -0.37 -2.69
CA ARG A 254 18.65 0.66 -2.08
C ARG A 254 19.39 1.95 -1.78
N ALA A 255 20.58 1.85 -1.20
CA ALA A 255 21.38 3.03 -0.84
C ALA A 255 21.77 3.84 -2.08
N LEU A 256 22.04 3.17 -3.20
CA LEU A 256 22.39 3.80 -4.47
C LEU A 256 21.16 4.13 -5.35
N GLY A 257 19.94 3.78 -4.89
CA GLY A 257 18.70 3.99 -5.66
C GLY A 257 18.66 3.20 -6.96
N LYS A 258 19.34 2.04 -7.03
CA LYS A 258 19.55 1.27 -8.26
C LYS A 258 18.98 -0.14 -8.16
N ALA A 259 17.84 -0.36 -8.78
CA ALA A 259 17.24 -1.69 -8.94
C ALA A 259 17.55 -2.20 -10.35
N THR A 260 18.08 -3.42 -10.44
CA THR A 260 18.39 -4.11 -11.72
C THR A 260 17.82 -5.52 -11.69
N ASP A 261 17.72 -6.15 -12.88
CA ASP A 261 17.33 -7.56 -12.98
C ASP A 261 18.26 -8.50 -12.18
N ALA A 262 19.56 -8.18 -12.10
CA ALA A 262 20.52 -8.91 -11.30
C ALA A 262 20.28 -8.70 -9.80
N SER A 263 20.18 -7.44 -9.33
CA SER A 263 19.97 -7.15 -7.91
C SER A 263 18.66 -7.73 -7.40
N ALA A 264 17.59 -7.72 -8.21
CA ALA A 264 16.30 -8.30 -7.86
C ALA A 264 16.36 -9.82 -7.61
N ARG A 265 17.28 -10.53 -8.29
CA ARG A 265 17.50 -11.96 -8.05
C ARG A 265 18.36 -12.20 -6.82
N TYR A 266 19.47 -11.49 -6.69
CA TYR A 266 20.33 -11.63 -5.53
C TYR A 266 19.65 -11.24 -4.22
N GLU A 267 18.81 -10.21 -4.23
CA GLU A 267 18.01 -9.80 -3.07
C GLU A 267 17.09 -10.91 -2.53
N LYS A 268 16.59 -11.76 -3.41
CA LYS A 268 15.72 -12.89 -3.05
C LYS A 268 16.49 -14.18 -2.80
N GLY A 269 17.66 -14.33 -3.43
CA GLY A 269 18.56 -15.48 -3.29
C GLY A 269 18.96 -16.07 -4.64
N VAL A 270 20.22 -16.42 -4.74
CA VAL A 270 20.81 -17.18 -5.84
C VAL A 270 21.66 -18.27 -5.20
N ASP A 271 21.45 -19.52 -5.62
CA ASP A 271 22.09 -20.69 -5.03
C ASP A 271 23.42 -21.04 -5.73
N GLU A 272 24.25 -21.86 -5.06
CA GLU A 272 25.54 -22.31 -5.57
C GLU A 272 25.42 -23.24 -6.77
N TYR A 273 24.34 -24.01 -6.88
CA TYR A 273 24.09 -24.92 -8.01
C TYR A 273 23.83 -24.11 -9.28
N SER A 274 22.99 -23.08 -9.20
CA SER A 274 22.70 -22.19 -10.33
C SER A 274 23.94 -21.44 -10.81
N THR A 275 24.88 -21.10 -9.90
CA THR A 275 26.17 -20.49 -10.26
C THR A 275 26.97 -21.39 -11.22
N VAL A 276 27.07 -22.68 -10.91
CA VAL A 276 27.77 -23.65 -11.77
C VAL A 276 27.01 -23.90 -13.06
N LEU A 277 25.70 -24.12 -12.97
CA LEU A 277 24.86 -24.40 -14.13
C LEU A 277 24.84 -23.22 -15.11
N GLY A 278 24.77 -21.99 -14.60
CA GLY A 278 24.78 -20.76 -15.39
C GLY A 278 26.11 -20.61 -16.18
N MET A 279 27.25 -20.82 -15.52
CA MET A 279 28.54 -20.79 -16.20
C MET A 279 28.59 -21.81 -17.33
N LYS A 280 28.26 -23.08 -17.07
CA LYS A 280 28.28 -24.14 -18.10
C LYS A 280 27.34 -23.80 -19.27
N ARG A 281 26.17 -23.25 -18.99
CA ARG A 281 25.20 -22.85 -20.01
C ARG A 281 25.72 -21.70 -20.88
N ALA A 282 26.33 -20.70 -20.28
CA ALA A 282 26.95 -19.61 -21.06
C ALA A 282 28.05 -20.09 -21.98
N LEU A 283 28.94 -20.98 -21.49
CA LEU A 283 30.00 -21.55 -22.28
C LEU A 283 29.49 -22.42 -23.45
N HIS A 284 28.46 -23.23 -23.19
CA HIS A 284 27.75 -23.98 -24.23
C HIS A 284 27.20 -23.05 -25.32
N LEU A 285 26.53 -21.95 -24.93
CA LEU A 285 25.98 -20.98 -25.87
C LEU A 285 27.08 -20.24 -26.66
N MET A 286 28.24 -19.95 -26.06
CA MET A 286 29.38 -19.39 -26.77
C MET A 286 29.87 -20.31 -27.87
N GLU A 287 29.94 -21.63 -27.62
CA GLU A 287 30.34 -22.64 -28.62
C GLU A 287 29.23 -22.84 -29.66
N GLU A 288 27.97 -23.02 -29.25
CA GLU A 288 26.80 -23.20 -30.13
C GLU A 288 26.66 -22.06 -31.15
N LEU A 289 26.87 -20.83 -30.71
CA LEU A 289 26.79 -19.64 -31.55
C LEU A 289 28.10 -19.39 -32.35
N GLY A 290 29.15 -20.10 -32.03
CA GLY A 290 30.44 -19.92 -32.68
C GLY A 290 31.08 -18.55 -32.48
N CYS A 291 30.74 -17.89 -31.36
CA CYS A 291 31.17 -16.50 -31.07
C CYS A 291 32.38 -16.41 -30.15
N GLY A 292 33.03 -17.54 -29.80
CA GLY A 292 34.24 -17.59 -29.02
C GLY A 292 34.72 -19.01 -28.78
N LYS A 293 35.96 -19.18 -28.29
CA LYS A 293 36.57 -20.46 -27.94
C LYS A 293 36.77 -20.56 -26.42
N VAL A 294 36.31 -21.64 -25.83
CA VAL A 294 36.42 -21.86 -24.40
C VAL A 294 37.83 -22.33 -24.06
N SER A 295 38.52 -21.62 -23.18
CA SER A 295 39.84 -21.95 -22.65
C SER A 295 39.74 -22.99 -21.55
N ARG A 296 40.83 -23.69 -21.21
CA ARG A 296 40.92 -24.48 -19.97
C ARG A 296 41.13 -23.61 -18.73
N THR A 297 41.37 -22.31 -18.86
CA THR A 297 41.56 -21.40 -17.72
C THR A 297 40.22 -21.05 -17.09
N HIS A 298 39.99 -21.61 -15.92
CA HIS A 298 38.83 -21.31 -15.10
C HIS A 298 39.19 -21.21 -13.61
N PHE A 299 38.38 -20.52 -12.87
CA PHE A 299 38.52 -20.33 -11.43
C PHE A 299 37.17 -20.60 -10.77
N ASP A 300 37.19 -21.28 -9.62
CA ASP A 300 36.02 -21.51 -8.80
C ASP A 300 36.40 -21.41 -7.31
N VAL A 301 36.23 -20.23 -6.76
CA VAL A 301 36.45 -19.96 -5.35
C VAL A 301 35.13 -20.20 -4.62
N ASN A 302 35.06 -21.28 -3.84
CA ASN A 302 33.87 -21.69 -3.13
C ASN A 302 34.16 -21.83 -1.63
N THR A 303 33.51 -21.00 -0.82
CA THR A 303 33.51 -21.05 0.66
C THR A 303 32.08 -21.22 1.18
N GLY A 304 31.10 -21.36 0.29
CA GLY A 304 29.67 -21.54 0.60
C GLY A 304 29.26 -23.02 0.73
N ASN A 305 27.98 -23.27 0.51
CA ASN A 305 27.40 -24.60 0.63
C ASN A 305 27.83 -25.52 -0.54
N SER A 306 27.72 -26.83 -0.32
CA SER A 306 27.83 -27.82 -1.39
C SER A 306 26.68 -27.64 -2.40
N ILE A 307 26.93 -28.01 -3.65
CA ILE A 307 25.89 -28.14 -4.67
C ILE A 307 25.18 -29.52 -4.61
N ASP A 308 25.63 -30.41 -3.74
CA ASP A 308 25.00 -31.72 -3.55
C ASP A 308 23.70 -31.56 -2.74
N PRO A 309 22.72 -32.44 -2.96
CA PRO A 309 21.49 -32.44 -2.16
C PRO A 309 21.79 -32.66 -0.68
N THR A 310 21.07 -31.98 0.20
CA THR A 310 21.19 -32.06 1.65
C THR A 310 20.11 -32.97 2.23
N PRO A 311 20.44 -34.00 3.02
CA PRO A 311 19.45 -34.88 3.64
C PRO A 311 18.63 -34.13 4.71
N MET A 312 17.32 -34.38 4.73
CA MET A 312 16.39 -33.88 5.73
C MET A 312 15.42 -34.97 6.13
N THR A 313 15.14 -35.12 7.43
CA THR A 313 14.15 -36.07 7.94
C THR A 313 13.06 -35.32 8.71
N VAL A 314 11.79 -35.60 8.40
CA VAL A 314 10.62 -35.05 9.08
C VAL A 314 9.60 -36.13 9.40
N SER A 315 8.72 -35.87 10.36
CA SER A 315 7.64 -36.80 10.73
C SER A 315 6.43 -36.63 9.79
N VAL A 316 5.96 -37.72 9.20
CA VAL A 316 4.76 -37.75 8.35
C VAL A 316 3.52 -37.35 9.14
N SER A 317 3.39 -37.79 10.37
CA SER A 317 2.27 -37.44 11.26
C SER A 317 2.26 -35.95 11.59
N LYS A 318 3.43 -35.30 11.77
CA LYS A 318 3.52 -33.86 11.94
C LYS A 318 3.15 -33.09 10.65
N VAL A 319 3.56 -33.55 9.49
CA VAL A 319 3.17 -32.97 8.19
C VAL A 319 1.65 -33.01 8.05
N ASN A 320 1.02 -34.17 8.22
CA ASN A 320 -0.43 -34.34 8.17
C ASN A 320 -1.16 -33.52 9.26
N GLY A 321 -0.57 -33.43 10.45
CA GLY A 321 -1.08 -32.63 11.56
C GLY A 321 -1.18 -31.13 11.24
N VAL A 322 -0.18 -30.57 10.57
CA VAL A 322 -0.20 -29.17 10.10
C VAL A 322 -1.23 -28.98 9.00
N LEU A 323 -1.34 -29.91 8.07
CA LEU A 323 -2.31 -29.85 6.99
C LEU A 323 -3.75 -30.00 7.47
N GLY A 324 -3.95 -30.64 8.63
CA GLY A 324 -5.29 -30.95 9.17
C GLY A 324 -6.07 -31.97 8.36
N ILE A 325 -5.37 -32.69 7.46
CA ILE A 325 -5.91 -33.78 6.63
C ILE A 325 -4.90 -34.91 6.56
N GLU A 326 -5.36 -36.13 6.29
CA GLU A 326 -4.55 -37.32 6.07
C GLU A 326 -4.22 -37.44 4.56
N VAL A 327 -2.99 -37.08 4.17
CA VAL A 327 -2.46 -37.35 2.83
C VAL A 327 -1.81 -38.73 2.85
N PRO A 328 -2.21 -39.65 1.93
CA PRO A 328 -1.62 -40.99 1.89
C PRO A 328 -0.11 -40.97 1.65
N GLU A 329 0.65 -41.83 2.32
CA GLU A 329 2.11 -41.92 2.14
C GLU A 329 2.54 -42.05 0.67
N ALA A 330 1.81 -42.85 -0.11
CA ALA A 330 2.07 -43.01 -1.54
C ALA A 330 1.98 -41.68 -2.31
N GLU A 331 1.06 -40.81 -1.95
CA GLU A 331 0.92 -39.48 -2.53
C GLU A 331 2.06 -38.56 -2.10
N ILE A 332 2.43 -38.57 -0.82
CA ILE A 332 3.58 -37.82 -0.31
C ILE A 332 4.84 -38.22 -1.07
N LEU A 333 5.10 -39.53 -1.19
CA LEU A 333 6.25 -40.05 -1.95
C LEU A 333 6.22 -39.63 -3.42
N ARG A 334 5.05 -39.70 -4.06
CA ARG A 334 4.87 -39.29 -5.45
C ARG A 334 5.17 -37.80 -5.64
N ILE A 335 4.59 -36.96 -4.79
CA ILE A 335 4.77 -35.50 -4.82
C ILE A 335 6.24 -35.13 -4.62
N MET A 336 6.85 -35.61 -3.55
CA MET A 336 8.23 -35.28 -3.22
C MET A 336 9.21 -35.81 -4.29
N LYS A 337 8.94 -36.97 -4.90
CA LYS A 337 9.72 -37.50 -6.02
C LYS A 337 9.60 -36.60 -7.27
N ASN A 338 8.40 -36.15 -7.61
CA ASN A 338 8.18 -35.27 -8.76
C ASN A 338 8.87 -33.91 -8.58
N LEU A 339 8.99 -33.45 -7.34
CA LEU A 339 9.73 -32.25 -6.97
C LEU A 339 11.25 -32.44 -6.83
N ASN A 340 11.76 -33.65 -7.16
CA ASN A 340 13.19 -34.03 -7.12
C ASN A 340 13.81 -34.14 -5.73
N PHE A 341 13.00 -34.43 -4.69
CA PHE A 341 13.48 -34.57 -3.33
C PHE A 341 13.99 -36.01 -2.98
N ALA A 342 13.90 -36.97 -3.88
CA ALA A 342 14.30 -38.38 -3.68
C ALA A 342 13.82 -38.94 -2.31
N PRO A 343 12.49 -39.04 -2.08
CA PRO A 343 11.93 -39.36 -0.77
C PRO A 343 12.01 -40.85 -0.44
N GLU A 344 12.18 -41.16 0.88
CA GLU A 344 12.04 -42.50 1.47
C GLU A 344 11.22 -42.40 2.76
N ILE A 345 10.26 -43.31 2.98
CA ILE A 345 9.48 -43.40 4.22
C ILE A 345 9.81 -44.66 4.96
N ASN A 346 10.12 -44.54 6.27
CA ASN A 346 10.33 -45.66 7.18
C ASN A 346 9.51 -45.41 8.47
N GLY A 347 8.36 -46.07 8.58
CA GLY A 347 7.40 -45.77 9.66
C GLY A 347 6.88 -44.33 9.57
N ASP A 348 7.07 -43.52 10.61
CA ASP A 348 6.67 -42.12 10.63
C ASP A 348 7.75 -41.15 10.08
N GLU A 349 8.91 -41.66 9.70
CA GLU A 349 10.02 -40.84 9.23
C GLU A 349 10.02 -40.76 7.71
N LEU A 350 9.86 -39.54 7.18
CA LEU A 350 10.10 -39.17 5.77
C LEU A 350 11.49 -38.55 5.65
N THR A 351 12.39 -39.25 4.97
CA THR A 351 13.71 -38.73 4.61
C THR A 351 13.70 -38.27 3.16
N ILE A 352 14.16 -37.05 2.92
CA ILE A 352 14.26 -36.44 1.60
C ILE A 352 15.67 -35.90 1.36
N GLN A 353 16.02 -35.75 0.09
CA GLN A 353 17.27 -35.09 -0.36
C GLN A 353 16.91 -33.72 -0.92
N VAL A 354 17.12 -32.64 -0.14
CA VAL A 354 16.78 -31.28 -0.54
C VAL A 354 17.76 -30.81 -1.61
N PRO A 355 17.29 -30.50 -2.85
CA PRO A 355 18.18 -29.99 -3.90
C PRO A 355 18.78 -28.64 -3.51
N ALA A 356 20.02 -28.37 -3.87
CA ALA A 356 20.73 -27.13 -3.49
C ALA A 356 20.06 -25.84 -3.98
N TYR A 357 19.23 -25.88 -5.02
CA TYR A 357 18.44 -24.72 -5.49
C TYR A 357 17.22 -24.43 -4.63
N ARG A 358 16.87 -25.27 -3.64
CA ARG A 358 15.80 -25.07 -2.67
C ARG A 358 16.35 -24.48 -1.36
N GLU A 359 16.95 -23.28 -1.48
CA GLU A 359 17.53 -22.58 -0.33
C GLU A 359 16.50 -22.30 0.78
N ASP A 360 15.24 -22.20 0.45
CA ASP A 360 14.12 -22.03 1.39
C ASP A 360 13.96 -23.20 2.38
N MET A 361 14.43 -24.39 1.98
CA MET A 361 14.35 -25.60 2.79
C MET A 361 15.70 -25.99 3.42
N LEU A 362 16.80 -25.32 3.06
CA LEU A 362 18.09 -25.62 3.69
C LEU A 362 18.15 -25.06 5.12
N PRO A 363 18.88 -25.73 6.04
CA PRO A 363 19.07 -25.23 7.38
C PRO A 363 19.84 -23.91 7.37
N GLU A 364 19.33 -22.89 8.07
CA GLU A 364 20.01 -21.61 8.28
C GLU A 364 20.68 -21.60 9.67
N GLY A 365 22.01 -21.78 9.69
CA GLY A 365 22.81 -21.70 10.92
C GLY A 365 22.59 -22.87 11.88
N GLU A 366 22.90 -22.63 13.18
CA GLU A 366 22.82 -23.64 14.26
C GLU A 366 21.40 -23.83 14.85
N ASN A 367 20.39 -23.12 14.34
CA ASN A 367 19.03 -23.22 14.83
C ASN A 367 18.36 -24.48 14.28
N ASP A 368 18.13 -25.43 15.17
CA ASP A 368 17.38 -26.67 14.90
C ASP A 368 15.87 -26.39 14.80
N VAL A 369 15.47 -25.71 13.72
CA VAL A 369 14.06 -25.45 13.44
C VAL A 369 13.49 -26.66 12.73
N GLU A 370 12.43 -27.25 13.27
CA GLU A 370 11.72 -28.33 12.61
C GLU A 370 11.17 -27.89 11.24
N ARG A 371 11.57 -28.58 10.18
CA ARG A 371 11.24 -28.24 8.79
C ARG A 371 9.99 -28.92 8.22
N TYR A 372 9.21 -29.62 9.07
CA TYR A 372 7.97 -30.27 8.60
C TYR A 372 6.92 -29.30 8.03
N PRO A 373 6.84 -28.01 8.42
CA PRO A 373 5.92 -27.09 7.76
C PRO A 373 6.31 -26.80 6.31
N ASP A 374 7.61 -26.72 5.99
CA ASP A 374 8.09 -26.51 4.63
C ASP A 374 7.75 -27.70 3.73
N VAL A 375 7.87 -28.93 4.27
CA VAL A 375 7.45 -30.15 3.58
C VAL A 375 5.93 -30.20 3.41
N ALA A 376 5.18 -29.80 4.44
CA ALA A 376 3.71 -29.71 4.37
C ALA A 376 3.25 -28.76 3.28
N GLU A 377 3.92 -27.60 3.12
CA GLU A 377 3.65 -26.66 2.02
C GLU A 377 3.81 -27.34 0.66
N GLU A 378 4.91 -28.05 0.44
CA GLU A 378 5.16 -28.75 -0.80
C GLU A 378 4.12 -29.84 -1.09
N VAL A 379 3.73 -30.56 -0.07
CA VAL A 379 2.70 -31.62 -0.20
C VAL A 379 1.36 -31.01 -0.57
N ILE A 380 0.87 -30.02 0.17
CA ILE A 380 -0.50 -29.51 -0.05
C ILE A 380 -0.64 -28.75 -1.34
N ARG A 381 0.36 -27.96 -1.76
CA ARG A 381 0.29 -27.19 -3.01
C ARG A 381 0.26 -28.10 -4.25
N MET A 382 0.79 -29.31 -4.17
CA MET A 382 0.74 -30.32 -5.24
C MET A 382 -0.45 -31.29 -5.09
N TYR A 383 -0.85 -31.61 -3.85
CA TYR A 383 -2.02 -32.43 -3.57
C TYR A 383 -3.32 -31.68 -3.90
N GLY A 384 -3.36 -30.41 -3.56
CA GLY A 384 -4.48 -29.50 -3.85
C GLY A 384 -5.20 -29.03 -2.58
N TYR A 385 -5.35 -27.72 -2.45
CA TYR A 385 -6.07 -27.09 -1.33
C TYR A 385 -7.56 -27.46 -1.28
N ASP A 386 -8.15 -27.91 -2.38
CA ASP A 386 -9.54 -28.34 -2.45
C ASP A 386 -9.84 -29.59 -1.59
N HIS A 387 -8.78 -30.31 -1.20
CA HIS A 387 -8.89 -31.45 -0.27
C HIS A 387 -8.98 -31.02 1.21
N VAL A 388 -8.69 -29.75 1.51
CA VAL A 388 -8.82 -29.23 2.88
C VAL A 388 -10.26 -28.83 3.11
N THR A 389 -10.93 -29.56 4.01
CA THR A 389 -12.33 -29.30 4.37
C THR A 389 -12.42 -28.38 5.58
N ASP A 390 -13.39 -27.48 5.57
CA ASP A 390 -13.68 -26.62 6.70
C ASP A 390 -14.07 -27.46 7.92
N THR A 391 -13.40 -27.23 9.05
CA THR A 391 -13.68 -27.91 10.32
C THR A 391 -13.97 -26.91 11.42
N PHE A 392 -14.89 -27.27 12.31
CA PHE A 392 -15.09 -26.52 13.55
C PHE A 392 -14.00 -26.87 14.57
N LEU A 393 -13.58 -25.91 15.36
CA LEU A 393 -12.67 -26.12 16.46
C LEU A 393 -13.30 -27.06 17.49
N SER A 394 -12.83 -28.30 17.54
CA SER A 394 -13.42 -29.38 18.38
C SER A 394 -13.25 -29.17 19.88
N ALA A 395 -12.30 -28.37 20.32
CA ALA A 395 -11.96 -28.17 21.73
C ALA A 395 -12.06 -26.70 22.19
N ALA A 396 -12.60 -25.80 21.36
CA ALA A 396 -12.71 -24.42 21.73
C ALA A 396 -13.81 -24.22 22.79
N GLN A 397 -13.47 -23.60 23.89
CA GLN A 397 -14.50 -23.01 24.75
C GLN A 397 -15.25 -21.98 23.90
N VAL A 398 -16.57 -22.11 23.84
CA VAL A 398 -17.42 -21.12 23.21
C VAL A 398 -17.26 -19.83 23.99
N THR A 399 -16.48 -18.91 23.50
CA THR A 399 -16.40 -17.57 24.02
C THR A 399 -17.55 -16.77 23.44
N MET A 400 -18.34 -16.16 24.33
CA MET A 400 -19.37 -15.20 23.91
C MET A 400 -18.66 -14.01 23.28
N GLY A 401 -18.59 -13.99 21.97
CA GLY A 401 -18.13 -12.82 21.23
C GLY A 401 -19.14 -11.67 21.31
N GLY A 402 -18.78 -10.52 20.84
CA GLY A 402 -19.64 -9.36 20.73
C GLY A 402 -18.88 -8.05 20.82
N TYR A 403 -19.58 -6.96 20.52
CA TYR A 403 -19.03 -5.62 20.67
C TYR A 403 -19.00 -5.21 22.14
N ASN A 404 -17.93 -4.54 22.57
CA ASN A 404 -17.90 -3.85 23.86
C ASN A 404 -18.81 -2.59 23.81
N GLU A 405 -19.00 -1.92 24.95
CA GLU A 405 -19.93 -0.78 25.04
C GLU A 405 -19.49 0.40 24.16
N GLU A 406 -18.19 0.64 24.01
CA GLU A 406 -17.65 1.68 23.12
C GLU A 406 -17.97 1.37 21.66
N GLN A 407 -17.70 0.14 21.21
CA GLN A 407 -18.01 -0.30 19.85
C GLN A 407 -19.50 -0.26 19.54
N LYS A 408 -20.35 -0.66 20.51
CA LYS A 408 -21.82 -0.55 20.38
C LYS A 408 -22.26 0.90 20.28
N GLY A 409 -21.69 1.79 21.10
CA GLY A 409 -21.98 3.22 21.08
C GLY A 409 -21.56 3.87 19.75
N GLU A 410 -20.37 3.57 19.26
CA GLU A 410 -19.90 4.06 17.95
C GLU A 410 -20.82 3.57 16.81
N LEU A 411 -21.16 2.28 16.80
CA LEU A 411 -22.05 1.73 15.77
C LEU A 411 -23.45 2.35 15.84
N ALA A 412 -24.00 2.55 17.05
CA ALA A 412 -25.29 3.20 17.23
C ALA A 412 -25.26 4.66 16.74
N LEU A 413 -24.17 5.39 17.02
CA LEU A 413 -23.96 6.76 16.54
C LEU A 413 -23.91 6.81 15.00
N LYS A 414 -23.13 5.95 14.37
CA LYS A 414 -23.03 5.85 12.90
C LYS A 414 -24.41 5.54 12.29
N ASN A 415 -25.13 4.58 12.86
CA ASN A 415 -26.48 4.24 12.40
C ASN A 415 -27.46 5.42 12.54
N THR A 416 -27.37 6.17 13.65
CA THR A 416 -28.18 7.38 13.85
C THR A 416 -27.92 8.39 12.73
N LEU A 417 -26.64 8.66 12.40
CA LEU A 417 -26.27 9.59 11.33
C LEU A 417 -26.74 9.08 9.95
N CYS A 418 -26.58 7.81 9.67
CA CYS A 418 -27.08 7.20 8.42
C CYS A 418 -28.60 7.34 8.28
N THR A 419 -29.37 7.14 9.35
CA THR A 419 -30.85 7.30 9.33
C THR A 419 -31.28 8.74 9.12
N MET A 420 -30.42 9.72 9.41
CA MET A 420 -30.63 11.14 9.10
C MET A 420 -30.26 11.49 7.64
N GLY A 421 -29.86 10.52 6.82
CA GLY A 421 -29.44 10.73 5.44
C GLY A 421 -28.04 11.34 5.30
N ILE A 422 -27.16 11.12 6.28
CA ILE A 422 -25.78 11.59 6.26
C ILE A 422 -24.90 10.40 5.82
N TYR A 423 -24.07 10.61 4.79
CA TYR A 423 -23.21 9.57 4.21
C TYR A 423 -21.89 9.46 4.96
N GLU A 424 -21.44 8.25 5.26
CA GLU A 424 -20.13 8.02 5.84
C GLU A 424 -19.04 8.22 4.79
N GLY A 425 -18.03 9.04 5.11
CA GLY A 425 -16.82 9.25 4.34
C GLY A 425 -15.62 8.63 5.05
N MET A 426 -14.60 8.29 4.28
CA MET A 426 -13.30 7.85 4.81
C MET A 426 -12.19 8.62 4.09
N HIS A 427 -11.42 9.38 4.87
CA HIS A 427 -10.30 10.16 4.37
C HIS A 427 -8.98 9.57 4.85
N TYR A 428 -7.87 9.95 4.20
CA TYR A 428 -6.54 9.57 4.65
C TYR A 428 -6.26 10.08 6.07
N SER A 429 -5.54 9.28 6.85
CA SER A 429 -5.02 9.69 8.18
C SER A 429 -3.87 10.69 8.07
N PHE A 430 -3.52 11.07 6.87
CA PHE A 430 -2.44 11.99 6.52
C PHE A 430 -3.01 13.24 5.87
N PHE A 431 -2.34 14.36 6.12
CA PHE A 431 -2.67 15.64 5.51
C PHE A 431 -1.37 16.45 5.26
N SER A 432 -1.49 17.63 4.68
CA SER A 432 -0.36 18.49 4.34
C SER A 432 -0.21 19.66 5.33
N PRO A 433 0.96 20.31 5.39
CA PRO A 433 1.09 21.61 6.03
C PRO A 433 0.09 22.65 5.48
N ALA A 434 -0.23 22.58 4.18
CA ALA A 434 -1.19 23.47 3.54
C ALA A 434 -2.62 23.29 4.09
N ASP A 435 -3.00 22.10 4.55
CA ASP A 435 -4.30 21.88 5.21
C ASP A 435 -4.41 22.62 6.55
N LEU A 436 -3.30 22.73 7.29
CA LEU A 436 -3.25 23.52 8.52
C LEU A 436 -3.31 25.03 8.22
N ASP A 437 -2.66 25.44 7.13
CA ASP A 437 -2.70 26.84 6.66
C ASP A 437 -4.09 27.22 6.12
N LEU A 438 -4.76 26.29 5.43
CA LEU A 438 -6.15 26.44 5.00
C LEU A 438 -7.08 26.76 6.18
N LEU A 439 -6.91 26.06 7.29
CA LEU A 439 -7.70 26.32 8.52
C LEU A 439 -7.29 27.62 9.22
N LYS A 440 -6.27 28.34 8.73
CA LYS A 440 -5.78 29.63 9.30
C LYS A 440 -5.51 29.56 10.79
N LEU A 441 -5.04 28.37 11.23
CA LEU A 441 -4.71 28.16 12.63
C LEU A 441 -3.58 29.09 13.08
N PRO A 442 -3.67 29.68 14.28
CA PRO A 442 -2.56 30.43 14.87
C PRO A 442 -1.28 29.61 14.90
N ALA A 443 -0.13 30.26 14.90
CA ALA A 443 1.17 29.55 14.87
C ALA A 443 1.41 28.67 16.09
N ASP A 444 0.79 29.03 17.21
CA ASP A 444 0.85 28.32 18.50
C ASP A 444 -0.33 27.35 18.73
N ALA A 445 -1.18 27.17 17.74
CA ALA A 445 -2.30 26.22 17.85
C ALA A 445 -1.79 24.78 18.04
N LYS A 446 -2.43 24.04 18.93
CA LYS A 446 -2.09 22.65 19.25
C LYS A 446 -2.16 21.75 18.01
N GLU A 447 -3.11 22.02 17.13
CA GLU A 447 -3.31 21.28 15.88
C GLU A 447 -2.14 21.42 14.91
N ARG A 448 -1.30 22.47 15.03
CA ARG A 448 -0.07 22.63 14.22
C ARG A 448 1.09 21.77 14.72
N ASN A 449 1.00 21.24 15.93
CA ASN A 449 1.98 20.30 16.44
C ASN A 449 1.71 18.89 15.88
N ALA A 450 1.91 18.71 14.58
CA ALA A 450 1.63 17.47 13.85
C ALA A 450 2.89 16.63 13.69
N ILE A 451 2.72 15.30 13.71
CA ILE A 451 3.80 14.33 13.52
C ILE A 451 4.15 14.27 12.03
N GLU A 452 5.41 14.48 11.70
CA GLU A 452 5.92 14.36 10.35
C GLU A 452 6.26 12.90 10.01
N ILE A 453 5.88 12.47 8.78
CA ILE A 453 6.14 11.13 8.26
C ILE A 453 7.52 11.15 7.59
N ILE A 454 8.42 10.25 8.00
CA ILE A 454 9.81 10.19 7.51
C ILE A 454 9.86 9.94 5.99
N ASN A 455 8.98 9.08 5.47
CA ASN A 455 8.93 8.69 4.06
C ASN A 455 7.49 8.78 3.52
N PRO A 456 6.94 10.01 3.39
CA PRO A 456 5.56 10.19 2.94
C PRO A 456 5.37 9.74 1.48
N ILE A 457 4.16 9.37 1.12
CA ILE A 457 3.80 9.01 -0.26
C ILE A 457 4.06 10.20 -1.19
N ASN A 458 3.70 11.41 -0.73
CA ASN A 458 3.99 12.70 -1.38
C ASN A 458 3.92 13.82 -0.32
N GLN A 459 4.24 15.05 -0.72
CA GLN A 459 4.23 16.21 0.19
C GLN A 459 2.83 16.57 0.72
N ASP A 460 1.77 16.25 -0.02
CA ASP A 460 0.40 16.52 0.39
C ASP A 460 -0.10 15.54 1.46
N LEU A 461 0.66 14.48 1.75
CA LEU A 461 0.37 13.44 2.73
C LEU A 461 1.54 13.23 3.69
N SER A 462 2.16 14.34 4.14
CA SER A 462 3.41 14.31 4.90
C SER A 462 3.23 14.40 6.43
N LEU A 463 2.05 14.74 6.92
CA LEU A 463 1.76 14.88 8.34
C LEU A 463 0.63 13.95 8.80
N MET A 464 0.72 13.44 10.03
CA MET A 464 -0.41 12.77 10.68
C MET A 464 -1.45 13.82 11.08
N ARG A 465 -2.73 13.57 10.73
CA ARG A 465 -3.81 14.54 10.97
C ARG A 465 -4.07 14.76 12.47
N THR A 466 -4.25 16.02 12.85
CA THR A 466 -4.59 16.47 14.19
C THR A 466 -6.04 16.94 14.32
N THR A 467 -6.77 17.02 13.22
CA THR A 467 -8.20 17.36 13.09
C THR A 467 -8.76 16.74 11.82
N LEU A 468 -10.06 16.47 11.77
CA LEU A 468 -10.76 16.02 10.56
C LEU A 468 -11.31 17.20 9.73
N ALA A 469 -11.29 18.43 10.29
CA ALA A 469 -11.92 19.61 9.70
C ALA A 469 -11.41 19.90 8.28
N ALA A 470 -10.08 19.88 8.07
CA ALA A 470 -9.49 20.14 6.76
C ALA A 470 -9.90 19.08 5.73
N SER A 471 -9.82 17.79 6.09
CA SER A 471 -10.19 16.68 5.23
C SER A 471 -11.66 16.76 4.80
N MET A 472 -12.55 17.09 5.74
CA MET A 472 -13.99 17.25 5.47
C MET A 472 -14.28 18.45 4.56
N LEU A 473 -13.67 19.61 4.80
CA LEU A 473 -13.82 20.79 3.95
C LEU A 473 -13.31 20.52 2.52
N ASN A 474 -12.16 19.85 2.39
CA ASN A 474 -11.63 19.43 1.10
C ASN A 474 -12.56 18.43 0.38
N ALA A 475 -13.19 17.51 1.11
CA ALA A 475 -14.16 16.58 0.54
C ALA A 475 -15.41 17.31 0.02
N ILE A 476 -15.94 18.26 0.77
CA ILE A 476 -17.06 19.10 0.33
C ILE A 476 -16.69 19.86 -0.94
N SER A 477 -15.56 20.55 -0.94
CA SER A 477 -15.08 21.29 -2.12
C SER A 477 -14.95 20.38 -3.36
N ARG A 478 -14.43 19.17 -3.17
CA ARG A 478 -14.29 18.20 -4.27
C ARG A 478 -15.64 17.77 -4.83
N ASN A 479 -16.61 17.49 -3.95
CA ASN A 479 -17.97 17.14 -4.37
C ASN A 479 -18.63 18.28 -5.15
N GLU A 480 -18.51 19.52 -4.68
CA GLU A 480 -19.05 20.69 -5.40
C GLU A 480 -18.39 20.91 -6.77
N LYS A 481 -17.07 20.70 -6.88
CA LYS A 481 -16.33 20.76 -8.15
C LYS A 481 -16.79 19.69 -9.14
N GLN A 482 -17.25 18.54 -8.64
CA GLN A 482 -17.83 17.45 -9.45
C GLN A 482 -19.33 17.65 -9.76
N GLY A 483 -19.93 18.77 -9.31
CA GLY A 483 -21.31 19.13 -9.62
C GLY A 483 -22.33 18.74 -8.55
N THR A 484 -21.94 18.14 -7.43
CA THR A 484 -22.84 17.88 -6.30
C THR A 484 -22.89 19.12 -5.42
N LEU A 485 -24.01 19.88 -5.49
CA LEU A 485 -24.13 21.17 -4.83
C LEU A 485 -24.85 21.13 -3.47
N GLU A 486 -25.27 19.96 -3.00
CA GLU A 486 -25.83 19.74 -1.68
C GLU A 486 -25.48 18.34 -1.18
N GLY A 487 -25.29 18.21 0.12
CA GLY A 487 -24.98 16.92 0.72
C GLY A 487 -24.61 17.02 2.18
N ARG A 488 -24.59 15.86 2.82
CA ARG A 488 -24.21 15.68 4.22
C ARG A 488 -23.28 14.48 4.33
N LEU A 489 -22.13 14.69 4.94
CA LEU A 489 -21.07 13.70 5.11
C LEU A 489 -20.72 13.59 6.59
N PHE A 490 -20.32 12.41 7.04
CA PHE A 490 -19.66 12.25 8.33
C PHE A 490 -18.47 11.30 8.24
N GLU A 491 -17.55 11.43 9.15
CA GLU A 491 -16.44 10.50 9.37
C GLU A 491 -16.23 10.28 10.86
N VAL A 492 -16.06 9.03 11.24
CA VAL A 492 -15.57 8.64 12.58
C VAL A 492 -14.17 8.07 12.40
N ALA A 493 -13.17 8.79 12.88
CA ALA A 493 -11.79 8.40 12.65
C ALA A 493 -10.83 8.97 13.71
N SER A 494 -9.62 8.39 13.79
CA SER A 494 -8.59 8.83 14.73
C SER A 494 -7.88 10.08 14.24
N ILE A 495 -7.54 10.94 15.21
CA ILE A 495 -6.57 12.02 15.12
C ILE A 495 -5.39 11.72 16.03
N TYR A 496 -4.24 12.34 15.79
CA TYR A 496 -2.97 11.99 16.43
C TYR A 496 -2.34 13.23 17.05
N ILE A 497 -2.37 13.32 18.39
CA ILE A 497 -1.90 14.49 19.14
C ILE A 497 -0.62 14.11 19.90
N PRO A 498 0.57 14.58 19.47
CA PRO A 498 1.81 14.32 20.19
C PRO A 498 1.90 15.11 21.48
N GLU A 499 2.47 14.55 22.52
CA GLU A 499 2.82 15.27 23.74
C GLU A 499 4.04 16.18 23.52
N SER A 500 5.00 15.71 22.72
CA SER A 500 6.21 16.45 22.36
C SER A 500 6.70 16.04 20.97
N LEU A 501 7.44 16.94 20.33
CA LEU A 501 8.19 16.64 19.09
C LEU A 501 9.67 17.00 19.32
N PRO A 502 10.63 16.11 18.95
CA PRO A 502 10.41 14.75 18.41
C PRO A 502 9.69 13.84 19.42
N LEU A 503 9.01 12.80 18.90
CA LEU A 503 8.25 11.87 19.73
C LEU A 503 9.15 11.16 20.75
N THR A 504 8.70 11.18 22.02
CA THR A 504 9.31 10.42 23.14
C THR A 504 8.38 9.32 23.66
N SER A 505 7.11 9.38 23.30
CA SER A 505 6.04 8.43 23.62
C SER A 505 5.10 8.29 22.43
N TYR A 506 4.19 7.30 22.48
CA TYR A 506 3.10 7.23 21.50
C TYR A 506 2.20 8.46 21.63
N PRO A 507 1.70 9.01 20.49
CA PRO A 507 0.76 10.13 20.53
C PRO A 507 -0.57 9.72 21.18
N ASP A 508 -1.33 10.71 21.66
CA ASP A 508 -2.74 10.49 22.03
C ASP A 508 -3.54 10.25 20.73
N GLU A 509 -3.88 8.99 20.49
CA GLU A 509 -4.72 8.57 19.39
C GLU A 509 -6.16 8.52 19.85
N ARG A 510 -6.95 9.49 19.42
CA ARG A 510 -8.35 9.60 19.82
C ARG A 510 -9.28 9.63 18.64
N LYS A 511 -10.43 8.98 18.79
CA LYS A 511 -11.50 9.03 17.80
C LYS A 511 -12.29 10.31 17.90
N VAL A 512 -12.59 10.88 16.75
CA VAL A 512 -13.37 12.09 16.58
C VAL A 512 -14.48 11.82 15.56
N LEU A 513 -15.67 12.34 15.80
CA LEU A 513 -16.72 12.46 14.80
C LEU A 513 -16.58 13.81 14.10
N CYS A 514 -16.49 13.81 12.79
CA CYS A 514 -16.64 15.02 11.99
C CYS A 514 -17.89 14.91 11.11
N VAL A 515 -18.72 15.95 11.11
CA VAL A 515 -19.88 16.06 10.21
C VAL A 515 -19.73 17.31 9.38
N GLY A 516 -19.92 17.18 8.07
CA GLY A 516 -19.93 18.28 7.12
C GLY A 516 -21.26 18.34 6.38
N THR A 517 -21.89 19.51 6.30
CA THR A 517 -23.07 19.73 5.48
C THR A 517 -22.86 20.90 4.54
N PHE A 518 -23.39 20.83 3.34
CA PHE A 518 -23.24 21.86 2.32
C PHE A 518 -24.48 21.93 1.42
N GLY A 519 -24.82 23.13 1.00
CA GLY A 519 -25.98 23.37 0.15
C GLY A 519 -26.73 24.65 0.53
N ASN A 520 -27.62 25.12 -0.36
CA ASN A 520 -28.39 26.34 -0.13
C ASN A 520 -29.47 26.19 0.96
N ASN A 521 -29.88 24.96 1.23
CA ASN A 521 -30.88 24.65 2.26
C ASN A 521 -30.26 24.31 3.63
N GLU A 522 -28.93 24.25 3.70
CA GLU A 522 -28.22 23.99 4.94
C GLU A 522 -28.05 25.29 5.74
N SER A 523 -28.10 25.15 7.05
CA SER A 523 -28.05 26.28 7.98
C SER A 523 -27.36 25.90 9.30
N PHE A 524 -27.03 26.90 10.10
CA PHE A 524 -26.55 26.67 11.45
C PHE A 524 -27.53 25.80 12.27
N PHE A 525 -28.84 26.00 12.06
CA PHE A 525 -29.88 25.24 12.77
C PHE A 525 -30.01 23.80 12.28
N THR A 526 -29.68 23.54 11.02
CA THR A 526 -29.56 22.15 10.50
C THR A 526 -28.46 21.40 11.26
N MET A 527 -27.29 22.01 11.40
CA MET A 527 -26.17 21.40 12.14
C MET A 527 -26.51 21.24 13.63
N LYS A 528 -27.16 22.25 14.24
CA LYS A 528 -27.66 22.14 15.61
C LYS A 528 -28.69 21.01 15.79
N GLY A 529 -29.55 20.81 14.79
CA GLY A 529 -30.54 19.72 14.79
C GLY A 529 -29.82 18.35 14.76
N ILE A 530 -28.76 18.21 13.96
CA ILE A 530 -27.93 16.99 13.93
C ILE A 530 -27.31 16.74 15.31
N ALA A 531 -26.69 17.76 15.91
CA ALA A 531 -26.11 17.65 17.25
C ALA A 531 -27.14 17.24 18.30
N ASN A 532 -28.32 17.86 18.30
CA ASN A 532 -29.41 17.52 19.22
C ASN A 532 -29.88 16.07 19.03
N THR A 533 -30.03 15.60 17.80
CA THR A 533 -30.44 14.21 17.54
C THR A 533 -29.38 13.20 18.00
N ILE A 534 -28.10 13.54 17.89
CA ILE A 534 -27.02 12.72 18.47
C ILE A 534 -27.21 12.65 20.00
N ALA A 535 -27.42 13.78 20.68
CA ALA A 535 -27.59 13.82 22.10
C ALA A 535 -28.85 13.03 22.55
N GLU A 536 -29.98 13.21 21.86
CA GLU A 536 -31.24 12.49 22.13
C GLU A 536 -31.07 10.97 21.95
N SER A 537 -30.30 10.54 20.94
CA SER A 537 -30.04 9.11 20.70
C SER A 537 -29.30 8.45 21.87
N MET A 538 -28.55 9.22 22.64
CA MET A 538 -27.78 8.78 23.81
C MET A 538 -28.45 9.09 25.14
N ASP A 539 -29.62 9.71 25.10
CA ASP A 539 -30.38 10.17 26.33
C ASP A 539 -29.58 11.16 27.16
N ILE A 540 -28.92 12.12 26.50
CA ILE A 540 -28.15 13.23 27.09
C ILE A 540 -28.58 14.55 26.48
N GLU A 541 -28.19 15.66 27.10
CA GLU A 541 -28.46 17.01 26.62
C GLU A 541 -27.13 17.74 26.32
N PHE A 542 -27.06 18.37 25.14
CA PHE A 542 -25.98 19.27 24.79
C PHE A 542 -26.37 20.71 25.11
N THR A 543 -25.40 21.45 25.63
CA THR A 543 -25.49 22.90 25.76
C THR A 543 -24.48 23.57 24.85
N TYR A 544 -24.76 24.79 24.44
CA TYR A 544 -23.99 25.48 23.39
C TYR A 544 -23.57 26.86 23.90
N GLU A 545 -22.29 27.18 23.71
CA GLU A 545 -21.75 28.51 24.00
C GLU A 545 -21.01 29.04 22.77
N PRO A 546 -21.05 30.36 22.50
CA PRO A 546 -20.27 30.93 21.38
C PRO A 546 -18.80 30.56 21.46
N VAL A 547 -18.21 30.27 20.32
CA VAL A 547 -16.77 29.98 20.17
C VAL A 547 -16.20 30.73 18.98
N GLN A 548 -14.92 31.07 19.06
CA GLN A 548 -14.18 31.63 17.95
C GLN A 548 -13.11 30.61 17.51
N LYS A 549 -13.17 30.19 16.26
CA LYS A 549 -12.15 29.40 15.59
C LYS A 549 -11.84 30.04 14.25
N SER A 550 -10.59 30.09 13.87
CA SER A 550 -10.09 30.78 12.67
C SER A 550 -10.79 30.35 11.37
N PHE A 551 -11.20 29.10 11.28
CA PHE A 551 -11.86 28.52 10.11
C PHE A 551 -13.40 28.51 10.18
N LEU A 552 -13.98 29.07 11.25
CA LEU A 552 -15.44 29.20 11.41
C LEU A 552 -15.89 30.65 11.36
N HIS A 553 -17.13 30.83 10.97
CA HIS A 553 -17.77 32.15 10.92
C HIS A 553 -17.92 32.73 12.35
N PRO A 554 -17.52 33.96 12.62
CA PRO A 554 -17.41 34.51 13.99
C PRO A 554 -18.72 34.60 14.75
N TYR A 555 -19.86 34.62 14.06
CA TYR A 555 -21.21 34.72 14.70
C TYR A 555 -22.06 33.46 14.50
N GLN A 556 -21.56 32.44 13.81
CA GLN A 556 -22.29 31.21 13.57
C GLN A 556 -21.39 30.01 13.94
N ALA A 557 -20.81 30.05 15.13
CA ALA A 557 -19.97 29.01 15.67
C ALA A 557 -20.19 28.86 17.17
N VAL A 558 -20.29 27.62 17.64
CA VAL A 558 -20.46 27.28 19.05
C VAL A 558 -19.57 26.11 19.45
N LYS A 559 -19.14 26.10 20.68
CA LYS A 559 -18.67 24.89 21.35
C LYS A 559 -19.83 24.08 21.86
N VAL A 560 -19.67 22.80 21.90
CA VAL A 560 -20.66 21.82 22.39
C VAL A 560 -20.19 21.30 23.73
N LEU A 561 -21.05 21.40 24.73
CA LEU A 561 -20.78 20.90 26.06
C LEU A 561 -21.80 19.80 26.41
N CYS A 562 -21.34 18.79 27.14
CA CYS A 562 -22.15 17.75 27.75
C CYS A 562 -21.85 17.72 29.25
N GLU A 563 -22.88 17.92 30.09
CA GLU A 563 -22.73 18.04 31.57
C GLU A 563 -21.62 19.03 32.00
N GLY A 564 -21.46 20.13 31.24
CA GLY A 564 -20.43 21.15 31.48
C GLY A 564 -19.03 20.85 30.93
N THR A 565 -18.80 19.65 30.36
CA THR A 565 -17.54 19.28 29.71
C THR A 565 -17.62 19.64 28.23
N GLU A 566 -16.62 20.36 27.71
CA GLU A 566 -16.50 20.63 26.29
C GLU A 566 -16.14 19.33 25.53
N ILE A 567 -16.98 18.95 24.57
CA ILE A 567 -16.82 17.74 23.76
C ILE A 567 -16.55 18.06 22.28
N GLY A 568 -16.58 19.32 21.89
CA GLY A 568 -16.31 19.71 20.51
C GLY A 568 -16.94 21.04 20.13
N TYR A 569 -17.16 21.22 18.83
CA TYR A 569 -17.69 22.45 18.27
C TYR A 569 -18.47 22.19 16.98
N PHE A 570 -19.29 23.17 16.57
CA PHE A 570 -19.80 23.25 15.21
C PHE A 570 -20.02 24.69 14.77
N GLY A 571 -20.05 24.90 13.46
CA GLY A 571 -20.33 26.21 12.91
C GLY A 571 -20.31 26.25 11.38
N LYS A 572 -20.64 27.43 10.82
CA LYS A 572 -20.48 27.72 9.43
C LYS A 572 -18.98 27.87 9.11
N ALA A 573 -18.52 27.32 8.00
CA ALA A 573 -17.16 27.59 7.52
C ALA A 573 -16.98 29.09 7.22
N ALA A 574 -15.83 29.65 7.56
CA ALA A 574 -15.52 31.06 7.30
C ALA A 574 -15.56 31.36 5.81
N TYR A 575 -15.97 32.56 5.41
CA TYR A 575 -16.10 32.92 4.00
C TYR A 575 -14.79 32.88 3.22
N ASP A 576 -13.70 33.24 3.88
CA ASP A 576 -12.37 33.21 3.25
C ASP A 576 -11.90 31.77 2.98
N ILE A 577 -12.24 30.80 3.86
CA ILE A 577 -12.00 29.36 3.64
C ILE A 577 -12.84 28.86 2.46
N GLN A 578 -14.14 29.22 2.45
CA GLN A 578 -15.03 28.84 1.36
C GLN A 578 -14.55 29.39 0.01
N ASN A 579 -14.05 30.64 -0.03
CA ASN A 579 -13.50 31.26 -1.22
C ASN A 579 -12.20 30.60 -1.68
N GLU A 580 -11.29 30.28 -0.77
CA GLU A 580 -10.02 29.61 -1.06
C GLU A 580 -10.26 28.21 -1.66
N LEU A 581 -11.22 27.49 -1.13
CA LEU A 581 -11.65 26.18 -1.64
C LEU A 581 -12.56 26.29 -2.89
N SER A 582 -12.94 27.50 -3.30
CA SER A 582 -13.88 27.76 -4.41
C SER A 582 -15.24 27.08 -4.21
N MET A 583 -15.74 27.07 -2.97
CA MET A 583 -17.04 26.51 -2.63
C MET A 583 -18.16 27.42 -3.17
N ARG A 584 -19.22 26.83 -3.67
CA ARG A 584 -20.34 27.51 -4.32
C ARG A 584 -21.54 27.69 -3.38
N THR A 585 -21.62 26.88 -2.34
CA THR A 585 -22.73 26.86 -1.39
C THR A 585 -22.24 27.09 0.05
N SER A 586 -23.17 27.35 0.98
CA SER A 586 -22.82 27.43 2.40
C SER A 586 -22.44 26.08 2.95
N SER A 587 -21.34 26.03 3.67
CA SER A 587 -20.84 24.80 4.32
C SER A 587 -20.80 24.95 5.82
N TYR A 588 -21.14 23.90 6.54
CA TYR A 588 -21.12 23.82 7.99
C TYR A 588 -20.33 22.59 8.40
N ILE A 589 -19.61 22.70 9.50
CA ILE A 589 -18.78 21.62 10.04
C ILE A 589 -19.00 21.46 11.53
N MET A 590 -19.00 20.22 11.99
CA MET A 590 -19.02 19.82 13.40
C MET A 590 -17.91 18.84 13.66
N GLU A 591 -17.23 18.97 14.80
CA GLU A 591 -16.26 17.98 15.27
C GLU A 591 -16.50 17.70 16.74
N LEU A 592 -16.68 16.41 17.11
CA LEU A 592 -16.95 15.96 18.47
C LEU A 592 -15.93 14.91 18.90
N ASP A 593 -15.34 15.05 20.08
CA ASP A 593 -14.46 14.09 20.70
C ASP A 593 -15.25 12.88 21.19
N LEU A 594 -15.05 11.72 20.54
CA LEU A 594 -15.77 10.50 20.91
C LEU A 594 -15.24 9.84 22.18
N LYS A 595 -14.00 10.11 22.58
CA LYS A 595 -13.45 9.63 23.86
C LYS A 595 -14.18 10.28 25.00
N GLU A 596 -14.42 11.58 24.93
CA GLU A 596 -15.22 12.28 25.90
C GLU A 596 -16.69 11.84 25.87
N LEU A 597 -17.26 11.72 24.65
CA LEU A 597 -18.66 11.31 24.46
C LEU A 597 -18.91 9.85 24.89
N SER A 598 -17.91 8.97 24.81
CA SER A 598 -18.03 7.56 25.20
C SER A 598 -18.39 7.34 26.67
N ARG A 599 -18.16 8.33 27.52
CA ARG A 599 -18.53 8.28 28.93
C ARG A 599 -20.04 8.10 29.18
N TRP A 600 -20.85 8.42 28.17
CA TRP A 600 -22.30 8.30 28.21
C TRP A 600 -22.83 7.10 27.39
N TYR A 601 -21.98 6.31 26.75
CA TYR A 601 -22.39 5.10 26.04
C TYR A 601 -22.97 4.07 27.00
N GLY A 602 -24.04 3.39 26.58
CA GLY A 602 -24.62 2.27 27.33
C GLY A 602 -25.35 2.64 28.61
N LYS A 603 -25.55 3.95 28.91
CA LYS A 603 -26.37 4.33 30.01
C LYS A 603 -27.79 3.75 29.86
N LYS A 604 -28.25 3.00 30.86
CA LYS A 604 -29.58 2.39 30.85
C LYS A 604 -30.66 3.46 31.00
N ARG A 605 -31.54 3.51 30.03
CA ARG A 605 -32.75 4.35 30.15
C ARG A 605 -33.61 3.83 31.25
N THR A 606 -34.03 4.73 32.14
CA THR A 606 -34.99 4.42 33.22
C THR A 606 -36.37 4.81 32.78
N PHE A 607 -37.31 3.86 32.84
CA PHE A 607 -38.71 4.11 32.51
C PHE A 607 -39.27 5.16 33.47
N GLN A 608 -39.84 6.23 32.92
CA GLN A 608 -40.58 7.22 33.69
C GLN A 608 -42.09 7.09 33.36
N PRO A 609 -42.95 6.89 34.35
CA PRO A 609 -44.39 6.80 34.11
C PRO A 609 -44.93 8.08 33.48
N ILE A 610 -45.82 7.92 32.51
CA ILE A 610 -46.54 9.06 31.93
C ILE A 610 -47.41 9.65 33.00
N SER A 611 -47.39 11.00 33.15
CA SER A 611 -48.28 11.70 34.11
C SER A 611 -49.74 11.42 33.76
N LYS A 612 -50.54 11.18 34.80
CA LYS A 612 -52.02 11.03 34.69
C LYS A 612 -52.71 12.37 34.57
N PHE A 613 -52.00 13.48 34.78
CA PHE A 613 -52.53 14.83 34.81
C PHE A 613 -52.21 15.55 33.50
N GLN A 614 -53.13 16.40 33.05
CA GLN A 614 -52.98 17.20 31.85
C GLN A 614 -51.88 18.25 32.03
N GLU A 615 -51.04 18.38 31.00
CA GLU A 615 -50.02 19.43 30.92
C GLU A 615 -50.63 20.78 30.55
N GLU A 616 -50.11 21.84 31.17
CA GLU A 616 -50.56 23.20 30.90
C GLU A 616 -49.51 23.96 30.08
N LYS A 617 -49.96 24.65 29.03
CA LYS A 617 -49.10 25.44 28.14
C LYS A 617 -49.41 26.92 28.27
N ARG A 618 -48.38 27.76 28.28
CA ARG A 618 -48.49 29.21 28.24
C ARG A 618 -47.50 29.79 27.23
N ASP A 619 -48.01 30.65 26.40
CA ASP A 619 -47.22 31.45 25.49
C ASP A 619 -46.82 32.74 26.17
N LEU A 620 -45.52 33.00 26.23
CA LEU A 620 -44.95 34.15 26.94
C LEU A 620 -44.01 34.87 25.98
N ALA A 621 -44.28 36.14 25.71
CA ALA A 621 -43.42 36.96 24.90
C ALA A 621 -42.69 37.99 25.78
N PHE A 622 -41.38 38.05 25.63
CA PHE A 622 -40.50 38.89 26.44
C PHE A 622 -39.73 39.88 25.59
N VAL A 623 -39.59 41.12 26.05
CA VAL A 623 -38.72 42.13 25.42
C VAL A 623 -37.44 42.24 26.22
N MET A 624 -36.32 42.13 25.52
CA MET A 624 -34.98 42.04 26.11
C MET A 624 -33.93 42.72 25.24
N ASP A 625 -32.76 42.96 25.80
CA ASP A 625 -31.62 43.46 25.04
C ASP A 625 -31.14 42.42 23.99
N LYS A 626 -30.66 42.87 22.84
CA LYS A 626 -30.24 41.98 21.71
C LYS A 626 -29.15 41.02 22.08
N ASN A 627 -28.26 41.37 23.00
CA ASN A 627 -27.12 40.57 23.45
C ASN A 627 -27.52 39.41 24.39
N ILE A 628 -28.72 39.38 24.95
CA ILE A 628 -29.18 38.28 25.80
C ILE A 628 -29.46 37.06 24.95
N SER A 629 -28.81 35.93 25.27
CA SER A 629 -28.99 34.70 24.51
C SER A 629 -30.33 34.01 24.82
N CYS A 630 -30.85 33.25 23.84
CA CYS A 630 -32.03 32.41 24.06
C CYS A 630 -31.80 31.40 25.19
N GLY A 631 -30.59 30.76 25.18
CA GLY A 631 -30.24 29.76 26.18
C GLY A 631 -30.23 30.31 27.62
N ASP A 632 -29.77 31.53 27.83
CA ASP A 632 -29.80 32.17 29.18
C ASP A 632 -31.23 32.36 29.66
N VAL A 633 -32.14 32.80 28.76
CA VAL A 633 -33.55 32.95 29.05
C VAL A 633 -34.22 31.60 29.37
N GLU A 634 -33.95 30.57 28.55
CA GLU A 634 -34.47 29.22 28.78
C GLU A 634 -33.97 28.62 30.10
N ASN A 635 -32.69 28.79 30.43
CA ASN A 635 -32.13 28.35 31.72
C ASN A 635 -32.77 29.05 32.90
N CYS A 636 -32.92 30.36 32.80
CA CYS A 636 -33.60 31.16 33.85
C CYS A 636 -35.08 30.71 34.08
N ILE A 637 -35.81 30.40 32.98
CA ILE A 637 -37.17 29.86 33.05
C ILE A 637 -37.20 28.47 33.71
N ARG A 638 -36.31 27.58 33.37
CA ARG A 638 -36.19 26.23 33.98
C ARG A 638 -35.88 26.31 35.46
N GLU A 639 -34.93 27.13 35.83
CA GLU A 639 -34.58 27.31 37.25
C GLU A 639 -35.68 28.00 38.08
N ALA A 640 -36.51 28.84 37.44
CA ALA A 640 -37.60 29.50 38.11
C ALA A 640 -38.65 28.52 38.64
N ASN A 641 -38.89 27.40 37.96
CA ASN A 641 -39.94 26.48 38.35
C ASN A 641 -39.67 25.02 37.99
N LYS A 642 -39.64 24.14 38.99
CA LYS A 642 -39.40 22.68 38.87
C LYS A 642 -40.46 21.91 38.04
N TYR A 643 -41.57 22.53 37.73
CA TYR A 643 -42.63 21.93 36.92
C TYR A 643 -42.55 22.29 35.45
N VAL A 644 -41.58 23.11 35.02
CA VAL A 644 -41.29 23.34 33.60
C VAL A 644 -40.77 22.07 33.04
N LYS A 645 -41.46 21.52 32.04
CA LYS A 645 -41.10 20.32 31.31
C LYS A 645 -40.38 20.66 30.00
N GLU A 646 -40.95 21.59 29.26
CA GLU A 646 -40.48 21.96 27.92
C GLU A 646 -40.58 23.48 27.74
N ILE A 647 -39.60 24.05 27.07
CA ILE A 647 -39.57 25.44 26.63
C ILE A 647 -39.30 25.42 25.14
N ARG A 648 -40.19 26.06 24.38
CA ARG A 648 -40.04 26.14 22.91
C ARG A 648 -40.09 27.60 22.49
N LEU A 649 -38.96 28.10 21.93
CA LEU A 649 -38.95 29.38 21.22
C LEU A 649 -39.72 29.21 19.91
N PHE A 650 -40.71 30.04 19.64
CA PHE A 650 -41.46 29.97 18.37
C PHE A 650 -41.43 31.26 17.57
N ASP A 651 -41.03 32.40 18.17
CA ASP A 651 -40.88 33.66 17.44
C ASP A 651 -39.78 34.55 18.03
N VAL A 652 -39.02 35.20 17.11
CA VAL A 652 -38.07 36.27 17.43
C VAL A 652 -38.38 37.46 16.55
N TYR A 653 -38.76 38.56 17.17
CA TYR A 653 -39.17 39.77 16.46
C TYR A 653 -38.25 40.96 16.77
N GLU A 654 -37.78 41.61 15.74
CA GLU A 654 -36.98 42.84 15.76
C GLU A 654 -37.61 43.83 14.77
N GLY A 655 -38.58 44.62 15.20
CA GLY A 655 -39.29 45.56 14.33
C GLY A 655 -39.68 46.83 15.02
N GLY A 656 -40.33 47.77 14.30
CA GLY A 656 -40.59 49.11 14.74
C GLY A 656 -41.50 49.24 16.03
N GLN A 657 -42.06 48.14 16.53
CA GLN A 657 -42.79 48.11 17.79
C GLN A 657 -41.91 47.78 19.00
N ILE A 658 -40.63 47.45 18.76
CA ILE A 658 -39.66 47.12 19.80
C ILE A 658 -38.62 48.24 19.85
N PRO A 659 -38.21 48.70 21.05
CA PRO A 659 -37.21 49.75 21.19
C PRO A 659 -35.89 49.39 20.50
N GLU A 660 -35.19 50.39 19.99
CA GLU A 660 -33.86 50.21 19.35
C GLU A 660 -32.90 49.54 20.35
N GLY A 661 -32.13 48.56 19.91
CA GLY A 661 -31.22 47.77 20.74
C GLY A 661 -31.89 46.59 21.48
N LYS A 662 -33.22 46.42 21.34
CA LYS A 662 -33.95 45.30 21.92
C LYS A 662 -34.52 44.34 20.87
N LYS A 663 -34.90 43.14 21.34
CA LYS A 663 -35.62 42.11 20.60
C LYS A 663 -36.74 41.53 21.44
N SER A 664 -37.77 40.98 20.79
CA SER A 664 -38.80 40.20 21.45
C SER A 664 -38.62 38.74 21.15
N MET A 665 -38.61 37.90 22.19
CA MET A 665 -38.61 36.43 22.03
C MET A 665 -39.90 35.87 22.65
N ALA A 666 -40.55 34.97 21.90
CA ALA A 666 -41.81 34.35 22.35
C ALA A 666 -41.58 32.83 22.54
N PHE A 667 -41.95 32.38 23.75
CA PHE A 667 -41.76 31.00 24.16
C PHE A 667 -43.09 30.36 24.54
N THR A 668 -43.30 29.11 24.10
CA THR A 668 -44.30 28.23 24.71
C THR A 668 -43.64 27.48 25.86
N VAL A 669 -44.13 27.72 27.10
CA VAL A 669 -43.67 27.02 28.30
C VAL A 669 -44.69 25.96 28.67
N THR A 670 -44.27 24.68 28.71
CA THR A 670 -45.12 23.55 29.12
C THR A 670 -44.84 23.20 30.58
N PHE A 671 -45.85 23.22 31.41
CA PHE A 671 -45.82 22.82 32.82
C PHE A 671 -46.40 21.39 32.94
N ALA A 672 -45.67 20.47 33.54
CA ALA A 672 -46.12 19.10 33.80
C ALA A 672 -46.39 18.85 35.26
N PRO A 673 -47.62 18.50 35.62
CA PRO A 673 -47.97 18.11 36.99
C PRO A 673 -47.37 16.75 37.35
N LYS A 674 -46.86 16.61 38.60
CA LYS A 674 -46.31 15.34 39.10
C LYS A 674 -47.26 14.61 40.04
N GLU A 675 -47.93 15.31 40.98
CA GLU A 675 -48.70 14.72 42.06
C GLU A 675 -50.20 15.08 42.00
N GLU A 676 -50.54 16.25 41.48
CA GLU A 676 -51.95 16.78 41.41
C GLU A 676 -52.10 17.65 40.16
N ALA A 677 -53.31 17.74 39.60
CA ALA A 677 -53.61 18.64 38.48
C ALA A 677 -53.36 20.11 38.86
N PHE A 678 -52.96 20.93 37.90
CA PHE A 678 -52.81 22.36 38.12
C PHE A 678 -54.15 23.04 37.84
N ASP A 679 -54.54 23.98 38.78
CA ASP A 679 -55.58 24.95 38.51
C ASP A 679 -55.00 26.21 37.83
N PHE A 680 -55.91 27.09 37.37
CA PHE A 680 -55.48 28.29 36.65
C PHE A 680 -54.66 29.23 37.54
N GLU A 681 -55.02 29.38 38.82
CA GLU A 681 -54.33 30.29 39.78
C GLU A 681 -52.86 29.76 40.01
N LYS A 682 -52.68 28.49 40.11
CA LYS A 682 -51.40 27.90 40.36
C LYS A 682 -50.47 28.09 39.16
N VAL A 683 -50.97 27.92 37.92
CA VAL A 683 -50.21 28.18 36.70
C VAL A 683 -49.88 29.67 36.58
N GLN A 684 -50.82 30.57 36.93
CA GLN A 684 -50.54 31.99 36.89
C GLN A 684 -49.40 32.37 37.86
N LYS A 685 -49.33 31.79 39.05
CA LYS A 685 -48.23 31.97 40.01
C LYS A 685 -46.88 31.45 39.44
N PHE A 686 -46.91 30.39 38.63
CA PHE A 686 -45.72 29.91 37.99
C PHE A 686 -45.17 30.93 36.95
N VAL A 687 -46.05 31.50 36.12
CA VAL A 687 -45.71 32.54 35.15
C VAL A 687 -45.21 33.81 35.91
N GLU A 688 -45.83 34.25 36.93
CA GLU A 688 -45.38 35.40 37.72
C GLU A 688 -44.00 35.20 38.33
N LYS A 689 -43.70 33.98 38.78
CA LYS A 689 -42.39 33.63 39.32
C LYS A 689 -41.32 33.68 38.23
N ILE A 690 -41.63 33.17 37.01
CA ILE A 690 -40.75 33.22 35.84
C ILE A 690 -40.48 34.68 35.44
N CYS A 691 -41.52 35.48 35.28
CA CYS A 691 -41.39 36.90 34.92
C CYS A 691 -40.55 37.67 35.93
N LYS A 692 -40.77 37.45 37.22
CA LYS A 692 -40.01 38.10 38.31
C LYS A 692 -38.53 37.70 38.29
N LYS A 693 -38.22 36.44 38.02
CA LYS A 693 -36.85 35.98 37.93
C LYS A 693 -36.15 36.58 36.72
N LEU A 694 -36.77 36.56 35.55
CA LEU A 694 -36.24 37.13 34.30
C LEU A 694 -36.03 38.66 34.43
N GLN A 695 -36.92 39.37 35.12
CA GLN A 695 -36.76 40.78 35.37
C GLN A 695 -35.56 41.06 36.29
N ASN A 696 -35.39 40.25 37.33
CA ASN A 696 -34.31 40.46 38.31
C ASN A 696 -32.94 40.16 37.73
N GLU A 697 -32.81 39.12 36.88
CA GLU A 697 -31.51 38.67 36.35
C GLU A 697 -31.09 39.41 35.08
N PHE A 698 -32.05 39.72 34.21
CA PHE A 698 -31.75 40.24 32.88
C PHE A 698 -32.48 41.54 32.53
N ASN A 699 -33.26 42.12 33.47
CA ASN A 699 -34.14 43.27 33.24
C ASN A 699 -35.08 43.06 32.03
N ILE A 700 -35.64 41.83 31.91
CA ILE A 700 -36.55 41.41 30.86
C ILE A 700 -37.99 41.72 31.26
N GLU A 701 -38.78 42.28 30.36
CA GLU A 701 -40.18 42.59 30.56
C GLU A 701 -41.10 41.69 29.71
N LEU A 702 -42.24 41.29 30.32
CA LEU A 702 -43.28 40.58 29.56
C LEU A 702 -43.93 41.57 28.60
N ARG A 703 -43.99 41.17 27.32
CA ARG A 703 -44.72 41.97 26.33
C ARG A 703 -46.23 41.81 26.53
N GLY A 704 -46.88 42.88 26.81
CA GLY A 704 -48.33 42.93 27.03
C GLY A 704 -49.14 42.71 25.77
#